data_72e451548225ef6bc6301e1a23cddf8a
#
_entry.id   72e451548225ef6bc6301e1a23cddf8a
#
_cell.length_a   1.000
_cell.length_b   1.000
_cell.length_c   1.000
_cell.angle_alpha   90.00
_cell.angle_beta   90.00
_cell.angle_gamma   90.00
#
_symmetry.space_group_name_H-M   'P 1'
#
loop_
_entity.id
_entity.type
_entity.pdbx_description
1 polymer ?
#
loop_
_entity_poly.entity_id
_entity_poly.type
_entity_poly.pdbx_seq_one_letter_code
_entity_poly.pdbx_strand_id
1 'polypeptide(L)'
;MIATFLLAAGAYSTWAASTFEQTKAAFQPSDTLILSREGELLHRLRTDASVRRGQWVALADVSAALRTALVLSEDKRFYEHSGVDWRAVSAAAWGNLWNTKTRGASTITMQLAGLLDEDLRRGSGGRSVVQKLGQTFSAQSLERNWRKDQILEAYLNLVPFRGELVGIDALSRTLFGKAAHGLDAREAAIAAALVRAPNANEAQVAQRACSVLRSLEDANANCTALDLLTSGALRRRDYAASEGVAPHVARQLTASKTATGQATSIRSTLRAPLQRFAVQTLQTHLRELAGRHVEDAALLVLDNATGEVLAWVGSSGPLSQAADVDAVTALRQPGSTLKPFLYGQAIAERRITAASLLEDSAAQIQTTGGLYIPQNYDRHFKGWVSARTALGASLNVPAVRTLVMVTPDAFQKQLLRLGLPLKESGDYYGYSLALGSAEVSLLHLTNAYRALANGGRASPTRLLPGKAAPATQALDARAAFIVGDILSDPLARARTFGTDSVLATRFWTAVKTGTSKDMRDNWAVGWSQRYTVGVWVGNASGAPMWDVSGTTGAAPIWAAVMHFLHHKHTSRAPQMPPGLVQKPVQFASTSQADGLEAARNEWFIAGTEQPRFAMDSGAARAASTGARGQKDSQTPTARITAPTDGTIIALDPDIPPNRQRLTLQAEGRKLHWRIDGKPLAQGSSALWLPWPGRHRIQLSDAKGQVLDEVRIEVRGAGVKTPTAPPLPRQ
;
A
#
# COMPACT_ATOMS: atom_id res chain seq x y z
N MET A 1 18.93 -70.84 30.13
CA MET A 1 18.98 -69.81 29.09
C MET A 1 17.61 -69.42 28.47
N ILE A 2 16.50 -69.76 29.10
CA ILE A 2 15.13 -69.40 28.60
C ILE A 2 14.44 -68.38 29.53
N ALA A 3 14.93 -68.18 30.73
CA ALA A 3 14.30 -67.25 31.69
C ALA A 3 14.76 -65.78 31.60
N THR A 4 15.82 -65.48 30.82
CA THR A 4 16.36 -64.10 30.67
C THR A 4 15.77 -63.37 29.47
N PHE A 5 14.93 -63.98 28.66
CA PHE A 5 14.28 -63.33 27.50
C PHE A 5 12.89 -62.74 27.77
N LEU A 6 12.33 -63.05 28.97
CA LEU A 6 10.99 -62.60 29.37
C LEU A 6 10.99 -61.28 30.22
N LEU A 7 12.16 -60.82 30.65
CA LEU A 7 12.28 -59.59 31.44
C LEU A 7 12.70 -58.34 30.63
N ALA A 8 13.05 -58.50 29.34
CA ALA A 8 13.32 -57.37 28.41
C ALA A 8 12.07 -56.85 27.66
N ALA A 9 10.92 -57.52 27.82
CA ALA A 9 9.66 -57.13 27.18
C ALA A 9 8.80 -56.15 27.98
N GLY A 10 9.28 -55.72 29.16
CA GLY A 10 8.49 -54.90 30.11
C GLY A 10 8.70 -53.39 30.03
N ALA A 11 9.51 -52.86 29.12
CA ALA A 11 9.81 -51.44 29.03
C ALA A 11 9.51 -50.80 27.65
N TYR A 12 8.70 -51.47 26.79
CA TYR A 12 8.08 -50.76 25.68
C TYR A 12 6.85 -50.05 26.23
N SER A 13 6.99 -48.74 26.56
CA SER A 13 5.87 -47.85 26.74
C SER A 13 4.87 -48.17 25.63
N THR A 14 3.61 -48.38 25.99
CA THR A 14 2.48 -48.58 25.07
C THR A 14 2.40 -47.41 24.13
N TRP A 15 3.00 -47.53 22.95
CA TRP A 15 2.85 -46.57 21.89
C TRP A 15 1.38 -46.65 21.44
N ALA A 16 0.56 -45.80 21.98
CA ALA A 16 -0.74 -45.54 21.43
C ALA A 16 -0.49 -44.84 20.09
N ALA A 17 -0.55 -45.62 18.99
CA ALA A 17 -0.46 -45.03 17.65
C ALA A 17 -1.47 -43.88 17.56
N SER A 18 -1.01 -42.68 17.22
CA SER A 18 -1.88 -41.53 17.03
C SER A 18 -3.03 -41.89 16.09
N THR A 19 -4.24 -41.42 16.40
CA THR A 19 -5.37 -41.67 15.50
C THR A 19 -5.15 -40.94 14.16
N PHE A 20 -5.85 -41.37 13.13
CA PHE A 20 -5.81 -40.68 11.84
C PHE A 20 -6.13 -39.20 11.95
N GLU A 21 -7.17 -38.86 12.74
CA GLU A 21 -7.59 -37.47 12.96
C GLU A 21 -6.53 -36.65 13.72
N GLN A 22 -5.85 -37.27 14.70
CA GLN A 22 -4.73 -36.61 15.39
C GLN A 22 -3.54 -36.36 14.45
N THR A 23 -3.20 -37.31 13.60
CA THR A 23 -2.14 -37.17 12.59
C THR A 23 -2.48 -36.06 11.58
N LYS A 24 -3.73 -36.04 11.12
CA LYS A 24 -4.21 -35.01 10.20
C LYS A 24 -4.23 -33.62 10.86
N ALA A 25 -4.65 -33.52 12.12
CA ALA A 25 -4.65 -32.26 12.86
C ALA A 25 -3.22 -31.75 13.18
N ALA A 26 -2.26 -32.67 13.38
CA ALA A 26 -0.86 -32.33 13.61
C ALA A 26 -0.08 -31.98 12.32
N PHE A 27 -0.69 -32.20 11.14
CA PHE A 27 -0.05 -31.88 9.87
C PHE A 27 0.16 -30.39 9.70
N GLN A 28 1.38 -29.98 9.42
CA GLN A 28 1.77 -28.59 9.21
C GLN A 28 2.23 -28.41 7.76
N PRO A 29 1.46 -27.72 6.91
CA PRO A 29 1.93 -27.30 5.59
C PRO A 29 3.05 -26.27 5.72
N SER A 30 3.92 -26.18 4.70
CA SER A 30 4.95 -25.15 4.64
C SER A 30 4.40 -23.78 4.23
N ASP A 31 3.15 -23.73 3.80
CA ASP A 31 2.47 -22.54 3.30
C ASP A 31 1.35 -22.12 4.26
N THR A 32 1.25 -20.80 4.49
CA THR A 32 0.08 -20.20 5.14
C THR A 32 -0.85 -19.62 4.08
N LEU A 33 -2.14 -19.94 4.18
CA LEU A 33 -3.19 -19.45 3.29
C LEU A 33 -3.83 -18.18 3.86
N ILE A 34 -3.91 -17.12 3.07
CA ILE A 34 -4.67 -15.93 3.41
C ILE A 34 -6.01 -15.98 2.69
N LEU A 35 -7.06 -16.02 3.46
CA LEU A 35 -8.43 -16.11 2.97
C LEU A 35 -9.12 -14.76 3.05
N SER A 36 -10.05 -14.51 2.13
CA SER A 36 -10.97 -13.36 2.20
C SER A 36 -11.93 -13.51 3.40
N ARG A 37 -12.72 -12.49 3.64
CA ARG A 37 -13.78 -12.54 4.65
C ARG A 37 -14.85 -13.61 4.35
N GLU A 38 -15.05 -13.92 3.08
CA GLU A 38 -15.97 -14.96 2.62
C GLU A 38 -15.36 -16.37 2.67
N GLY A 39 -14.03 -16.49 2.89
CA GLY A 39 -13.29 -17.76 2.92
C GLY A 39 -12.64 -18.14 1.60
N GLU A 40 -12.65 -17.26 0.60
CA GLU A 40 -11.99 -17.48 -0.68
C GLU A 40 -10.48 -17.26 -0.57
N LEU A 41 -9.66 -18.09 -1.23
CA LEU A 41 -8.20 -17.96 -1.23
C LEU A 41 -7.77 -16.68 -1.96
N LEU A 42 -7.05 -15.82 -1.24
CA LEU A 42 -6.46 -14.59 -1.77
C LEU A 42 -4.98 -14.73 -2.04
N HIS A 43 -4.27 -15.42 -1.15
CA HIS A 43 -2.82 -15.54 -1.25
C HIS A 43 -2.31 -16.78 -0.52
N ARG A 44 -1.25 -17.36 -1.06
CA ARG A 44 -0.47 -18.43 -0.45
C ARG A 44 0.95 -17.94 -0.26
N LEU A 45 1.45 -18.01 0.96
CA LEU A 45 2.80 -17.61 1.32
C LEU A 45 3.54 -18.76 1.98
N ARG A 46 4.71 -19.12 1.47
CA ARG A 46 5.59 -20.10 2.09
C ARG A 46 6.20 -19.53 3.37
N THR A 47 5.93 -20.17 4.49
CA THR A 47 6.39 -19.76 5.83
C THR A 47 7.48 -20.68 6.38
N ASP A 48 7.60 -21.92 5.89
CA ASP A 48 8.70 -22.84 6.18
C ASP A 48 9.55 -23.07 4.93
N ALA A 49 10.79 -22.56 4.95
CA ALA A 49 11.73 -22.69 3.84
C ALA A 49 12.50 -24.02 3.83
N SER A 50 12.46 -24.80 4.92
CA SER A 50 13.21 -26.06 5.06
C SER A 50 12.59 -27.21 4.29
N VAL A 51 11.26 -27.18 4.10
CA VAL A 51 10.46 -28.20 3.43
C VAL A 51 9.44 -27.55 2.52
N ARG A 52 9.07 -28.22 1.44
CA ARG A 52 7.96 -27.83 0.58
C ARG A 52 6.85 -28.86 0.74
N ARG A 53 5.92 -28.56 1.67
CA ARG A 53 4.77 -29.37 2.03
C ARG A 53 3.50 -28.59 1.73
N GLY A 54 2.69 -29.11 0.79
CA GLY A 54 1.43 -28.50 0.40
C GLY A 54 0.32 -28.68 1.44
N GLN A 55 -0.91 -28.45 1.06
CA GLN A 55 -2.07 -28.65 1.91
C GLN A 55 -2.38 -30.16 2.03
N TRP A 56 -3.03 -30.57 3.13
CA TRP A 56 -3.54 -31.94 3.23
C TRP A 56 -4.63 -32.18 2.18
N VAL A 57 -4.44 -33.23 1.37
CA VAL A 57 -5.39 -33.63 0.32
C VAL A 57 -6.16 -34.86 0.79
N ALA A 58 -7.49 -34.77 0.82
CA ALA A 58 -8.34 -35.92 1.11
C ALA A 58 -8.22 -36.96 -0.02
N LEU A 59 -8.32 -38.23 0.31
CA LEU A 59 -8.17 -39.30 -0.69
C LEU A 59 -9.15 -39.20 -1.86
N ALA A 60 -10.37 -38.69 -1.59
CA ALA A 60 -11.39 -38.40 -2.61
C ALA A 60 -10.93 -37.37 -3.65
N ASP A 61 -10.08 -36.42 -3.24
CA ASP A 61 -9.53 -35.34 -4.06
C ASP A 61 -8.21 -35.69 -4.75
N VAL A 62 -7.81 -36.98 -4.70
CA VAL A 62 -6.66 -37.51 -5.42
C VAL A 62 -7.13 -38.29 -6.65
N SER A 63 -6.49 -38.07 -7.82
CA SER A 63 -6.87 -38.76 -9.05
C SER A 63 -6.89 -40.27 -8.89
N ALA A 64 -7.86 -40.94 -9.50
CA ALA A 64 -7.95 -42.42 -9.49
C ALA A 64 -6.71 -43.04 -10.09
N ALA A 65 -6.16 -42.47 -11.17
CA ALA A 65 -4.95 -42.92 -11.82
C ALA A 65 -3.76 -42.95 -10.85
N LEU A 66 -3.60 -41.89 -10.02
CA LEU A 66 -2.51 -41.81 -9.05
C LEU A 66 -2.66 -42.82 -7.91
N ARG A 67 -3.87 -42.97 -7.36
CA ARG A 67 -4.13 -43.97 -6.31
C ARG A 67 -3.76 -45.38 -6.79
N THR A 68 -4.21 -45.73 -7.99
CA THR A 68 -3.91 -47.03 -8.61
C THR A 68 -2.42 -47.16 -8.94
N ALA A 69 -1.78 -46.14 -9.54
CA ALA A 69 -0.36 -46.16 -9.88
C ALA A 69 0.52 -46.40 -8.66
N LEU A 70 0.21 -45.72 -7.55
CA LEU A 70 0.97 -45.86 -6.32
C LEU A 70 0.87 -47.25 -5.71
N VAL A 71 -0.35 -47.80 -5.63
CA VAL A 71 -0.60 -49.18 -5.14
C VAL A 71 0.10 -50.20 -6.03
N LEU A 72 0.00 -50.07 -7.34
CA LEU A 72 0.68 -50.99 -8.29
C LEU A 72 2.20 -50.88 -8.22
N SER A 73 2.75 -49.71 -7.94
CA SER A 73 4.20 -49.48 -7.84
C SER A 73 4.79 -49.95 -6.52
N GLU A 74 4.14 -49.60 -5.40
CA GLU A 74 4.70 -49.79 -4.06
C GLU A 74 4.20 -51.03 -3.35
N ASP A 75 2.91 -51.41 -3.54
CA ASP A 75 2.27 -52.47 -2.75
C ASP A 75 1.05 -53.04 -3.49
N LYS A 76 1.31 -53.96 -4.47
CA LYS A 76 0.25 -54.49 -5.34
C LYS A 76 -0.92 -55.17 -4.62
N ARG A 77 -0.68 -55.66 -3.41
CA ARG A 77 -1.67 -56.36 -2.59
C ARG A 77 -2.07 -55.54 -1.36
N PHE A 78 -1.94 -54.23 -1.43
CA PHE A 78 -2.22 -53.31 -0.32
C PHE A 78 -3.55 -53.59 0.37
N TYR A 79 -4.60 -53.88 -0.40
CA TYR A 79 -5.94 -54.13 0.14
C TYR A 79 -6.16 -55.57 0.63
N GLU A 80 -5.17 -56.49 0.42
CA GLU A 80 -5.30 -57.92 0.71
C GLU A 80 -4.59 -58.36 2.01
N HIS A 81 -3.65 -57.54 2.54
CA HIS A 81 -2.89 -57.90 3.73
C HIS A 81 -3.13 -56.93 4.90
N SER A 82 -2.75 -57.30 6.12
CA SER A 82 -2.90 -56.54 7.34
C SER A 82 -1.58 -55.87 7.79
N GLY A 83 -1.06 -54.95 6.99
CA GLY A 83 0.15 -54.17 7.27
C GLY A 83 1.45 -54.77 6.75
N VAL A 84 1.57 -56.09 6.72
CA VAL A 84 2.74 -56.82 6.22
C VAL A 84 2.32 -57.84 5.21
N ASP A 85 2.92 -57.82 4.03
CA ASP A 85 2.71 -58.82 3.00
C ASP A 85 3.63 -60.03 3.24
N TRP A 86 3.18 -60.98 4.07
CA TRP A 86 3.96 -62.19 4.40
C TRP A 86 4.31 -63.03 3.20
N ARG A 87 3.50 -63.05 2.13
CA ARG A 87 3.82 -63.75 0.88
C ARG A 87 4.98 -63.07 0.15
N ALA A 88 5.03 -61.73 0.13
CA ALA A 88 6.15 -60.99 -0.45
C ALA A 88 7.42 -61.14 0.40
N VAL A 89 7.30 -61.16 1.73
CA VAL A 89 8.42 -61.39 2.66
C VAL A 89 9.03 -62.77 2.44
N SER A 90 8.22 -63.84 2.38
CA SER A 90 8.70 -65.21 2.13
C SER A 90 9.31 -65.34 0.73
N ALA A 91 8.73 -64.77 -0.31
CA ALA A 91 9.29 -64.75 -1.67
C ALA A 91 10.63 -63.99 -1.73
N ALA A 92 10.76 -62.88 -0.99
CA ALA A 92 12.01 -62.11 -0.90
C ALA A 92 13.11 -62.90 -0.14
N ALA A 93 12.75 -63.60 0.94
CA ALA A 93 13.67 -64.47 1.67
C ALA A 93 14.16 -65.58 0.81
N TRP A 94 13.26 -66.24 0.08
CA TRP A 94 13.59 -67.31 -0.87
C TRP A 94 14.48 -66.80 -2.02
N GLY A 95 14.17 -65.67 -2.63
CA GLY A 95 14.97 -65.06 -3.72
C GLY A 95 16.37 -64.61 -3.27
N ASN A 96 16.55 -64.20 -2.02
CA ASN A 96 17.85 -63.81 -1.44
C ASN A 96 18.75 -65.08 -1.25
N LEU A 97 18.16 -66.22 -1.00
CA LEU A 97 18.91 -67.51 -0.92
C LEU A 97 19.50 -67.95 -2.30
N TRP A 98 18.85 -67.51 -3.40
CA TRP A 98 19.25 -67.87 -4.76
C TRP A 98 19.89 -66.71 -5.54
N ASN A 99 20.37 -65.69 -4.85
CA ASN A 99 21.10 -64.51 -5.40
C ASN A 99 20.36 -63.75 -6.54
N THR A 100 19.04 -63.89 -6.60
CA THR A 100 18.22 -63.13 -7.55
C THR A 100 17.83 -61.79 -6.94
N LYS A 101 17.92 -60.69 -7.70
CA LYS A 101 17.46 -59.32 -7.27
C LYS A 101 15.97 -59.39 -6.93
N THR A 102 15.64 -59.50 -5.63
CA THR A 102 14.26 -59.54 -5.17
C THR A 102 13.68 -58.12 -5.05
N ARG A 103 12.40 -57.99 -5.36
CA ARG A 103 11.61 -56.76 -5.09
C ARG A 103 11.53 -56.53 -3.59
N GLY A 104 11.54 -55.27 -3.15
CA GLY A 104 11.45 -54.91 -1.73
C GLY A 104 10.14 -55.41 -1.09
N ALA A 105 10.23 -56.01 0.10
CA ALA A 105 9.10 -56.53 0.87
C ALA A 105 8.45 -55.47 1.79
N SER A 106 8.72 -54.18 1.55
CA SER A 106 8.14 -53.09 2.36
C SER A 106 6.78 -52.66 1.81
N THR A 107 5.74 -52.72 2.63
CA THR A 107 4.38 -52.31 2.29
C THR A 107 4.21 -50.80 2.45
N ILE A 108 3.14 -50.20 1.89
CA ILE A 108 2.75 -48.79 2.08
C ILE A 108 2.57 -48.51 3.59
N THR A 109 1.93 -49.42 4.33
CA THR A 109 1.72 -49.27 5.79
C THR A 109 3.02 -49.27 6.58
N MET A 110 4.00 -50.11 6.21
CA MET A 110 5.33 -50.08 6.82
C MET A 110 6.09 -48.78 6.53
N GLN A 111 5.95 -48.26 5.32
CA GLN A 111 6.56 -46.98 4.95
C GLN A 111 5.92 -45.85 5.72
N LEU A 112 4.58 -45.82 5.84
CA LEU A 112 3.86 -44.82 6.66
C LEU A 112 4.25 -44.88 8.14
N ALA A 113 4.35 -46.09 8.72
CA ALA A 113 4.82 -46.27 10.09
C ALA A 113 6.20 -45.61 10.32
N GLY A 114 7.11 -45.79 9.34
CA GLY A 114 8.42 -45.13 9.39
C GLY A 114 8.42 -43.61 9.16
N LEU A 115 7.34 -43.06 8.60
CA LEU A 115 7.18 -41.57 8.47
C LEU A 115 6.57 -40.95 9.73
N LEU A 116 5.74 -41.70 10.46
CA LEU A 116 5.07 -41.22 11.68
C LEU A 116 5.98 -41.32 12.92
N ASP A 117 7.01 -42.14 12.87
CA ASP A 117 7.93 -42.41 13.98
C ASP A 117 9.35 -41.92 13.65
N GLU A 118 9.86 -40.94 14.40
CA GLU A 118 11.20 -40.37 14.20
C GLU A 118 12.31 -41.44 14.43
N ASP A 119 12.12 -42.32 15.38
CA ASP A 119 13.08 -43.38 15.71
C ASP A 119 13.15 -44.48 14.60
N LEU A 120 12.08 -44.60 13.83
CA LEU A 120 11.97 -45.55 12.70
C LEU A 120 12.30 -44.90 11.35
N ARG A 121 12.62 -43.60 11.31
CA ARG A 121 13.04 -42.94 10.08
C ARG A 121 14.36 -43.45 9.55
N ARG A 122 14.53 -43.38 8.24
CA ARG A 122 15.75 -43.86 7.54
C ARG A 122 16.90 -42.89 7.82
N GLY A 123 17.93 -43.37 8.54
CA GLY A 123 19.19 -42.65 8.69
C GLY A 123 20.05 -42.67 7.42
N SER A 124 21.13 -41.91 7.36
CA SER A 124 22.05 -41.79 6.22
C SER A 124 22.75 -43.11 5.82
N GLY A 125 22.77 -44.14 6.68
CA GLY A 125 23.42 -45.44 6.48
C GLY A 125 22.51 -46.62 6.11
N GLY A 126 21.21 -46.37 5.86
CA GLY A 126 20.24 -47.46 5.62
C GLY A 126 19.52 -47.90 6.91
N ARG A 127 18.48 -48.77 6.78
CA ARG A 127 17.68 -49.26 7.92
C ARG A 127 18.34 -50.44 8.60
N SER A 128 18.46 -50.41 9.93
CA SER A 128 18.88 -51.59 10.70
C SER A 128 17.80 -52.67 10.73
N VAL A 129 18.18 -53.91 11.02
CA VAL A 129 17.23 -55.03 11.18
C VAL A 129 16.20 -54.71 12.30
N VAL A 130 16.64 -54.06 13.37
CA VAL A 130 15.79 -53.66 14.51
C VAL A 130 14.73 -52.63 14.05
N GLN A 131 15.11 -51.64 13.25
CA GLN A 131 14.17 -50.65 12.70
C GLN A 131 13.13 -51.33 11.77
N LYS A 132 13.51 -52.32 10.97
CA LYS A 132 12.56 -53.06 10.14
C LYS A 132 11.57 -53.89 10.96
N LEU A 133 12.01 -54.50 12.04
CA LEU A 133 11.13 -55.23 12.97
C LEU A 133 10.17 -54.26 13.67
N GLY A 134 10.66 -53.09 14.15
CA GLY A 134 9.84 -52.05 14.72
C GLY A 134 8.75 -51.56 13.74
N GLN A 135 9.10 -51.29 12.49
CA GLN A 135 8.15 -50.92 11.44
C GLN A 135 7.07 -51.97 11.18
N THR A 136 7.42 -53.26 11.28
CA THR A 136 6.47 -54.37 11.13
C THR A 136 5.40 -54.35 12.22
N PHE A 137 5.80 -54.16 13.48
CA PHE A 137 4.87 -54.08 14.60
C PHE A 137 4.01 -52.79 14.52
N SER A 138 4.62 -51.66 14.23
CA SER A 138 3.90 -50.38 14.06
C SER A 138 2.92 -50.44 12.89
N ALA A 139 3.27 -51.07 11.77
CA ALA A 139 2.39 -51.29 10.63
C ALA A 139 1.16 -52.14 10.99
N GLN A 140 1.34 -53.20 11.76
CA GLN A 140 0.21 -54.02 12.24
C GLN A 140 -0.68 -53.26 13.22
N SER A 141 -0.10 -52.38 14.06
CA SER A 141 -0.85 -51.51 14.96
C SER A 141 -1.67 -50.47 14.19
N LEU A 142 -1.10 -49.87 13.14
CA LEU A 142 -1.81 -48.94 12.26
C LEU A 142 -3.02 -49.62 11.59
N GLU A 143 -2.85 -50.80 11.02
CA GLU A 143 -3.93 -51.54 10.35
C GLU A 143 -5.08 -51.97 11.28
N ARG A 144 -4.81 -52.09 12.58
CA ARG A 144 -5.86 -52.37 13.58
C ARG A 144 -6.70 -51.15 13.88
N ASN A 145 -6.13 -49.93 13.75
CA ASN A 145 -6.74 -48.67 14.18
C ASN A 145 -7.20 -47.80 13.03
N TRP A 146 -6.63 -47.96 11.83
CA TRP A 146 -6.92 -47.15 10.66
C TRP A 146 -7.44 -47.99 9.49
N ARG A 147 -8.38 -47.42 8.71
CA ARG A 147 -8.81 -48.06 7.47
C ARG A 147 -7.74 -47.90 6.38
N LYS A 148 -7.75 -48.80 5.39
CA LYS A 148 -6.84 -48.76 4.23
C LYS A 148 -6.84 -47.40 3.54
N ASP A 149 -8.00 -46.80 3.35
CA ASP A 149 -8.13 -45.47 2.72
C ASP A 149 -7.46 -44.38 3.55
N GLN A 150 -7.57 -44.44 4.89
CA GLN A 150 -6.90 -43.49 5.80
C GLN A 150 -5.37 -43.65 5.77
N ILE A 151 -4.88 -44.88 5.65
CA ILE A 151 -3.46 -45.18 5.52
C ILE A 151 -2.92 -44.65 4.19
N LEU A 152 -3.64 -44.86 3.08
CA LEU A 152 -3.24 -44.33 1.78
C LEU A 152 -3.30 -42.81 1.71
N GLU A 153 -4.34 -42.19 2.30
CA GLU A 153 -4.45 -40.75 2.40
C GLU A 153 -3.28 -40.13 3.17
N ALA A 154 -2.97 -40.65 4.36
CA ALA A 154 -1.85 -40.16 5.16
C ALA A 154 -0.51 -40.37 4.46
N TYR A 155 -0.32 -41.52 3.81
CA TYR A 155 0.89 -41.82 3.06
C TYR A 155 1.13 -40.81 1.95
N LEU A 156 0.14 -40.53 1.11
CA LEU A 156 0.19 -39.56 0.02
C LEU A 156 0.54 -38.15 0.50
N ASN A 157 0.12 -37.76 1.70
CA ASN A 157 0.37 -36.44 2.26
C ASN A 157 1.73 -36.33 2.99
N LEU A 158 2.31 -37.45 3.45
CA LEU A 158 3.52 -37.44 4.26
C LEU A 158 4.77 -37.97 3.53
N VAL A 159 4.60 -38.66 2.41
CA VAL A 159 5.73 -39.25 1.69
C VAL A 159 6.63 -38.17 1.06
N PRO A 160 7.97 -38.26 1.27
CA PRO A 160 8.91 -37.41 0.54
C PRO A 160 9.05 -37.88 -0.90
N PHE A 161 9.05 -36.95 -1.84
CA PHE A 161 9.21 -37.26 -3.27
C PHE A 161 10.61 -36.90 -3.76
N ARG A 162 10.88 -35.62 -4.10
CA ARG A 162 12.16 -35.21 -4.67
C ARG A 162 12.64 -33.91 -4.03
N GLY A 163 13.91 -33.89 -3.59
CA GLY A 163 14.47 -32.71 -2.92
C GLY A 163 13.65 -32.34 -1.67
N GLU A 164 13.14 -31.12 -1.63
CA GLU A 164 12.34 -30.61 -0.52
C GLU A 164 10.84 -30.98 -0.58
N LEU A 165 10.37 -31.64 -1.66
CA LEU A 165 8.96 -31.92 -1.88
C LEU A 165 8.46 -33.04 -0.95
N VAL A 166 7.44 -32.74 -0.16
CA VAL A 166 6.73 -33.67 0.72
C VAL A 166 5.22 -33.57 0.46
N GLY A 167 4.62 -34.74 0.22
CA GLY A 167 3.19 -34.84 -0.05
C GLY A 167 2.80 -34.55 -1.49
N ILE A 168 1.63 -35.07 -1.84
CA ILE A 168 1.14 -35.05 -3.22
C ILE A 168 0.73 -33.67 -3.72
N ASP A 169 0.23 -32.79 -2.85
CA ASP A 169 -0.13 -31.43 -3.26
C ASP A 169 1.11 -30.65 -3.71
N ALA A 170 2.19 -30.71 -2.93
CA ALA A 170 3.45 -30.07 -3.30
C ALA A 170 4.04 -30.66 -4.60
N LEU A 171 4.01 -31.97 -4.76
CA LEU A 171 4.52 -32.63 -5.96
C LEU A 171 3.71 -32.21 -7.19
N SER A 172 2.38 -32.36 -7.16
CA SER A 172 1.52 -32.14 -8.34
C SER A 172 1.58 -30.68 -8.81
N ARG A 173 1.60 -29.72 -7.89
CA ARG A 173 1.74 -28.30 -8.23
C ARG A 173 3.12 -27.96 -8.78
N THR A 174 4.19 -28.51 -8.17
CA THR A 174 5.56 -28.22 -8.59
C THR A 174 5.90 -28.82 -9.94
N LEU A 175 5.63 -30.13 -10.13
CA LEU A 175 6.06 -30.81 -11.33
C LEU A 175 5.08 -30.67 -12.49
N PHE A 176 3.77 -30.60 -12.21
CA PHE A 176 2.75 -30.64 -13.26
C PHE A 176 1.92 -29.35 -13.34
N GLY A 177 2.02 -28.44 -12.35
CA GLY A 177 1.23 -27.22 -12.30
C GLY A 177 -0.27 -27.46 -12.10
N LYS A 178 -0.66 -28.59 -11.53
CA LYS A 178 -2.04 -29.06 -11.36
C LYS A 178 -2.35 -29.38 -9.90
N ALA A 179 -3.61 -29.39 -9.53
CA ALA A 179 -4.06 -30.00 -8.28
C ALA A 179 -4.02 -31.54 -8.39
N ALA A 180 -3.92 -32.24 -7.26
CA ALA A 180 -3.76 -33.69 -7.19
C ALA A 180 -4.86 -34.51 -7.89
N HIS A 181 -6.09 -33.98 -7.95
CA HIS A 181 -7.21 -34.63 -8.66
C HIS A 181 -7.10 -34.56 -10.18
N GLY A 182 -6.32 -33.63 -10.72
CA GLY A 182 -6.17 -33.39 -12.16
C GLY A 182 -5.00 -34.19 -12.81
N LEU A 183 -4.32 -35.05 -12.07
CA LEU A 183 -3.23 -35.84 -12.62
C LEU A 183 -3.75 -36.97 -13.54
N ASP A 184 -3.20 -37.06 -14.74
CA ASP A 184 -3.50 -38.14 -15.68
C ASP A 184 -2.64 -39.40 -15.43
N ALA A 185 -2.84 -40.46 -16.23
CA ALA A 185 -2.15 -41.72 -16.04
C ALA A 185 -0.61 -41.61 -16.20
N ARG A 186 -0.12 -40.77 -17.09
CA ARG A 186 1.32 -40.53 -17.31
C ARG A 186 1.97 -39.78 -16.17
N GLU A 187 1.32 -38.70 -15.72
CA GLU A 187 1.74 -37.91 -14.56
C GLU A 187 1.70 -38.74 -13.27
N ALA A 188 0.66 -39.55 -13.09
CA ALA A 188 0.52 -40.49 -11.99
C ALA A 188 1.65 -41.56 -11.99
N ALA A 189 2.01 -42.08 -13.14
CA ALA A 189 3.11 -43.02 -13.28
C ALA A 189 4.47 -42.38 -12.92
N ILE A 190 4.72 -41.12 -13.32
CA ILE A 190 5.92 -40.37 -12.94
C ILE A 190 5.95 -40.15 -11.42
N ALA A 191 4.84 -39.72 -10.82
CA ALA A 191 4.72 -39.50 -9.38
C ALA A 191 5.00 -40.79 -8.59
N ALA A 192 4.42 -41.94 -8.99
CA ALA A 192 4.67 -43.23 -8.36
C ALA A 192 6.14 -43.70 -8.52
N ALA A 193 6.76 -43.43 -9.67
CA ALA A 193 8.18 -43.76 -9.90
C ALA A 193 9.11 -42.95 -8.96
N LEU A 194 8.75 -41.69 -8.64
CA LEU A 194 9.53 -40.85 -7.74
C LEU A 194 9.42 -41.27 -6.27
N VAL A 195 8.30 -41.81 -5.81
CA VAL A 195 8.18 -42.37 -4.45
C VAL A 195 9.23 -43.43 -4.21
N ARG A 196 9.42 -44.34 -5.15
CA ARG A 196 10.37 -45.44 -5.03
C ARG A 196 11.83 -45.00 -5.05
N ALA A 197 12.14 -43.93 -5.80
CA ALA A 197 13.51 -43.42 -5.91
C ALA A 197 13.49 -41.90 -6.14
N PRO A 198 13.36 -41.10 -5.08
CA PRO A 198 13.23 -39.62 -5.15
C PRO A 198 14.36 -38.95 -5.92
N ASN A 199 15.59 -39.45 -5.79
CA ASN A 199 16.80 -38.86 -6.38
C ASN A 199 17.29 -39.54 -7.66
N ALA A 200 16.47 -40.40 -8.28
CA ALA A 200 16.82 -41.02 -9.55
C ALA A 200 16.96 -39.95 -10.67
N ASN A 201 17.85 -40.24 -11.65
CA ASN A 201 18.00 -39.38 -12.82
C ASN A 201 16.75 -39.45 -13.73
N GLU A 202 16.62 -38.52 -14.66
CA GLU A 202 15.44 -38.38 -15.53
C GLU A 202 15.14 -39.67 -16.30
N ALA A 203 16.14 -40.32 -16.90
CA ALA A 203 15.97 -41.54 -17.67
C ALA A 203 15.49 -42.74 -16.80
N GLN A 204 16.02 -42.87 -15.58
CA GLN A 204 15.58 -43.92 -14.65
C GLN A 204 14.14 -43.68 -14.16
N VAL A 205 13.74 -42.41 -13.93
CA VAL A 205 12.36 -42.10 -13.58
C VAL A 205 11.43 -42.42 -14.73
N ALA A 206 11.76 -42.00 -15.95
CA ALA A 206 10.97 -42.30 -17.15
C ALA A 206 10.81 -43.78 -17.40
N GLN A 207 11.89 -44.58 -17.30
CA GLN A 207 11.85 -46.03 -17.45
C GLN A 207 10.92 -46.68 -16.40
N ARG A 208 10.98 -46.24 -15.15
CA ARG A 208 10.10 -46.74 -14.08
C ARG A 208 8.64 -46.30 -14.29
N ALA A 209 8.44 -45.07 -14.67
CA ALA A 209 7.12 -44.54 -14.99
C ALA A 209 6.48 -45.31 -16.15
N CYS A 210 7.27 -45.69 -17.18
CA CYS A 210 6.80 -46.53 -18.26
C CYS A 210 6.33 -47.92 -17.76
N SER A 211 7.08 -48.51 -16.83
CA SER A 211 6.69 -49.83 -16.23
C SER A 211 5.38 -49.70 -15.42
N VAL A 212 5.18 -48.57 -14.71
CA VAL A 212 3.94 -48.30 -13.98
C VAL A 212 2.79 -48.04 -14.94
N LEU A 213 2.99 -47.23 -15.99
CA LEU A 213 1.98 -46.92 -16.99
C LEU A 213 1.46 -48.17 -17.70
N ARG A 214 2.35 -49.10 -18.08
CA ARG A 214 1.99 -50.42 -18.65
C ARG A 214 1.18 -51.30 -17.69
N SER A 215 1.38 -51.10 -16.39
CA SER A 215 0.58 -51.82 -15.38
C SER A 215 -0.80 -51.14 -15.14
N LEU A 216 -0.95 -49.87 -15.50
CA LEU A 216 -2.17 -49.06 -15.35
C LEU A 216 -3.13 -49.26 -16.53
N GLU A 217 -2.63 -49.09 -17.73
CA GLU A 217 -3.44 -49.04 -18.94
C GLU A 217 -3.42 -50.41 -19.67
N ASP A 218 -2.27 -50.81 -20.23
CA ASP A 218 -2.07 -51.99 -21.03
C ASP A 218 -0.56 -52.25 -21.17
N ALA A 219 -0.17 -53.52 -21.32
CA ALA A 219 1.22 -53.93 -21.53
C ALA A 219 1.86 -53.23 -22.76
N ASN A 220 1.07 -52.79 -23.73
CA ASN A 220 1.49 -52.11 -24.96
C ASN A 220 1.46 -50.58 -24.87
N ALA A 221 1.21 -50.01 -23.71
CA ALA A 221 1.15 -48.56 -23.56
C ALA A 221 2.40 -47.86 -24.13
N ASN A 222 2.17 -46.83 -24.93
CA ASN A 222 3.24 -46.09 -25.59
C ASN A 222 3.98 -45.17 -24.63
N CYS A 223 5.25 -45.47 -24.36
CA CYS A 223 6.10 -44.70 -23.47
C CYS A 223 6.96 -43.64 -24.18
N THR A 224 6.88 -43.51 -25.50
CA THR A 224 7.78 -42.61 -26.28
C THR A 224 7.74 -41.15 -25.81
N ALA A 225 6.56 -40.64 -25.49
CA ALA A 225 6.40 -39.27 -25.00
C ALA A 225 6.71 -39.10 -23.49
N LEU A 226 6.90 -40.22 -22.77
CA LEU A 226 7.08 -40.20 -21.31
C LEU A 226 8.45 -39.65 -20.89
N ASP A 227 9.50 -39.90 -21.73
CA ASP A 227 10.83 -39.35 -21.48
C ASP A 227 10.84 -37.84 -21.54
N LEU A 228 10.19 -37.23 -22.56
CA LEU A 228 10.08 -35.79 -22.71
C LEU A 228 9.23 -35.16 -21.58
N LEU A 229 8.09 -35.81 -21.25
CA LEU A 229 7.22 -35.34 -20.15
C LEU A 229 7.95 -35.41 -18.82
N THR A 230 8.69 -36.49 -18.54
CA THR A 230 9.47 -36.65 -17.31
C THR A 230 10.57 -35.60 -17.20
N SER A 231 11.34 -35.39 -18.28
CA SER A 231 12.39 -34.38 -18.31
C SER A 231 11.82 -32.96 -18.08
N GLY A 232 10.75 -32.63 -18.77
CA GLY A 232 10.04 -31.37 -18.60
C GLY A 232 9.53 -31.16 -17.16
N ALA A 233 8.89 -32.20 -16.59
CA ALA A 233 8.37 -32.14 -15.22
C ALA A 233 9.49 -32.00 -14.16
N LEU A 234 10.59 -32.79 -14.29
CA LEU A 234 11.68 -32.77 -13.33
C LEU A 234 12.54 -31.48 -13.37
N ARG A 235 12.54 -30.74 -14.47
CA ARG A 235 13.20 -29.44 -14.62
C ARG A 235 12.33 -28.29 -14.11
N ARG A 236 11.03 -28.49 -14.01
CA ARG A 236 10.10 -27.48 -13.55
C ARG A 236 10.30 -27.20 -12.05
N ARG A 237 10.41 -25.92 -11.70
CA ARG A 237 10.61 -25.46 -10.30
C ARG A 237 9.61 -24.37 -9.91
N ASP A 238 8.49 -24.30 -10.60
CA ASP A 238 7.55 -23.17 -10.57
C ASP A 238 6.57 -23.17 -9.38
N TYR A 239 6.95 -23.73 -8.25
CA TYR A 239 6.15 -23.58 -7.04
C TYR A 239 6.55 -22.26 -6.37
N ALA A 240 5.85 -21.18 -6.71
CA ALA A 240 6.15 -19.85 -6.20
C ALA A 240 6.06 -19.82 -4.66
N ALA A 241 7.04 -19.17 -4.02
CA ALA A 241 7.03 -18.99 -2.56
C ALA A 241 5.91 -18.05 -2.11
N SER A 242 5.44 -17.18 -3.01
CA SER A 242 4.36 -16.21 -2.80
C SER A 242 3.49 -16.19 -4.05
N GLU A 243 2.19 -16.53 -3.91
CA GLU A 243 1.26 -16.63 -5.03
C GLU A 243 -0.12 -16.10 -4.65
N GLY A 244 -0.66 -15.20 -5.48
CA GLY A 244 -1.98 -14.62 -5.29
C GLY A 244 -1.98 -13.10 -5.36
N VAL A 245 -3.07 -12.48 -4.88
CA VAL A 245 -3.36 -11.04 -5.07
C VAL A 245 -3.12 -10.17 -3.82
N ALA A 246 -2.58 -10.74 -2.73
CA ALA A 246 -2.38 -10.03 -1.47
C ALA A 246 -1.04 -10.34 -0.78
N PRO A 247 0.14 -10.20 -1.47
CA PRO A 247 1.44 -10.60 -0.94
C PRO A 247 1.84 -9.80 0.31
N HIS A 248 1.60 -8.50 0.35
CA HIS A 248 1.97 -7.63 1.46
C HIS A 248 1.15 -7.94 2.72
N VAL A 249 -0.17 -8.16 2.58
CA VAL A 249 -1.03 -8.58 3.68
C VAL A 249 -0.63 -9.95 4.21
N ALA A 250 -0.27 -10.88 3.32
CA ALA A 250 0.22 -12.20 3.71
C ALA A 250 1.46 -12.09 4.59
N ARG A 251 2.46 -11.31 4.17
CA ARG A 251 3.67 -11.06 4.95
C ARG A 251 3.37 -10.39 6.29
N GLN A 252 2.50 -9.39 6.31
CA GLN A 252 2.13 -8.67 7.54
C GLN A 252 1.44 -9.58 8.56
N LEU A 253 0.47 -10.39 8.11
CA LEU A 253 -0.28 -11.28 9.00
C LEU A 253 0.58 -12.46 9.51
N THR A 254 1.49 -12.99 8.69
CA THR A 254 2.40 -14.07 9.09
C THR A 254 3.56 -13.60 9.98
N ALA A 255 4.01 -12.35 9.84
CA ALA A 255 5.03 -11.77 10.72
C ALA A 255 4.53 -11.55 12.15
N SER A 256 3.24 -11.36 12.35
CA SER A 256 2.60 -11.17 13.65
C SER A 256 2.34 -12.52 14.35
N LYS A 257 3.39 -13.17 14.84
CA LYS A 257 3.32 -14.48 15.53
C LYS A 257 2.38 -14.54 16.73
N THR A 258 2.06 -13.42 17.35
CA THR A 258 1.20 -13.32 18.55
C THR A 258 -0.29 -13.40 18.25
N ALA A 259 -0.73 -13.06 17.05
CA ALA A 259 -2.15 -12.99 16.71
C ALA A 259 -2.71 -14.29 16.11
N THR A 260 -1.85 -15.14 15.52
CA THR A 260 -2.31 -16.25 14.67
C THR A 260 -1.76 -17.63 15.09
N GLY A 261 -0.78 -17.71 15.99
CA GLY A 261 -0.11 -18.98 16.29
C GLY A 261 0.55 -19.57 15.04
N GLN A 262 0.60 -20.89 14.94
CA GLN A 262 1.02 -21.63 13.72
C GLN A 262 -0.20 -21.92 12.80
N ALA A 263 -1.06 -20.93 12.58
CA ALA A 263 -2.26 -21.14 11.77
C ALA A 263 -1.90 -21.43 10.31
N THR A 264 -2.42 -22.52 9.78
CA THR A 264 -2.25 -22.91 8.37
C THR A 264 -3.09 -22.08 7.42
N SER A 265 -4.11 -21.40 7.95
CA SER A 265 -4.94 -20.46 7.22
C SER A 265 -5.37 -19.29 8.10
N ILE A 266 -5.36 -18.08 7.55
CA ILE A 266 -5.75 -16.85 8.24
C ILE A 266 -6.87 -16.19 7.45
N ARG A 267 -8.04 -16.05 8.06
CA ARG A 267 -9.15 -15.31 7.48
C ARG A 267 -8.97 -13.82 7.72
N SER A 268 -8.89 -13.04 6.65
CA SER A 268 -8.74 -11.58 6.69
C SER A 268 -10.10 -10.88 6.56
N THR A 269 -10.10 -9.53 6.67
CA THR A 269 -11.26 -8.69 6.37
C THR A 269 -11.37 -8.32 4.89
N LEU A 270 -10.39 -8.68 4.06
CA LEU A 270 -10.37 -8.37 2.64
C LEU A 270 -11.54 -9.02 1.90
N ARG A 271 -12.05 -8.33 0.89
CA ARG A 271 -13.09 -8.82 -0.02
C ARG A 271 -12.46 -9.25 -1.33
N ALA A 272 -12.56 -10.54 -1.68
CA ALA A 272 -11.87 -11.10 -2.84
C ALA A 272 -12.19 -10.39 -4.16
N PRO A 273 -13.45 -10.11 -4.53
CA PRO A 273 -13.77 -9.40 -5.76
C PRO A 273 -13.18 -7.98 -5.80
N LEU A 274 -13.23 -7.27 -4.67
CA LEU A 274 -12.69 -5.91 -4.56
C LEU A 274 -11.15 -5.91 -4.66
N GLN A 275 -10.49 -6.84 -3.98
CA GLN A 275 -9.03 -6.97 -4.01
C GLN A 275 -8.52 -7.22 -5.45
N ARG A 276 -9.17 -8.16 -6.18
CA ARG A 276 -8.82 -8.44 -7.58
C ARG A 276 -9.05 -7.23 -8.48
N PHE A 277 -10.21 -6.59 -8.33
CA PHE A 277 -10.55 -5.37 -9.08
C PHE A 277 -9.54 -4.25 -8.82
N ALA A 278 -9.15 -4.05 -7.56
CA ALA A 278 -8.18 -3.03 -7.17
C ALA A 278 -6.81 -3.27 -7.81
N VAL A 279 -6.29 -4.52 -7.76
CA VAL A 279 -5.02 -4.90 -8.41
C VAL A 279 -5.09 -4.65 -9.91
N GLN A 280 -6.14 -5.13 -10.57
CA GLN A 280 -6.31 -4.99 -12.02
C GLN A 280 -6.42 -3.52 -12.45
N THR A 281 -7.24 -2.73 -11.76
CA THR A 281 -7.42 -1.30 -12.06
C THR A 281 -6.12 -0.53 -11.93
N LEU A 282 -5.37 -0.77 -10.84
CA LEU A 282 -4.08 -0.15 -10.61
C LEU A 282 -3.08 -0.48 -11.72
N GLN A 283 -2.95 -1.76 -12.07
CA GLN A 283 -2.03 -2.19 -13.13
C GLN A 283 -2.43 -1.68 -14.51
N THR A 284 -3.73 -1.63 -14.82
CA THR A 284 -4.22 -1.11 -16.11
C THR A 284 -3.87 0.36 -16.26
N HIS A 285 -4.15 1.17 -15.23
CA HIS A 285 -3.87 2.60 -15.27
C HIS A 285 -2.36 2.90 -15.34
N LEU A 286 -1.52 2.15 -14.63
CA LEU A 286 -0.07 2.33 -14.73
C LEU A 286 0.48 2.00 -16.14
N ARG A 287 -0.12 1.03 -16.83
CA ARG A 287 0.25 0.78 -18.25
C ARG A 287 -0.15 1.95 -19.16
N GLU A 288 -1.26 2.63 -18.87
CA GLU A 288 -1.67 3.85 -19.61
C GLU A 288 -0.69 5.00 -19.38
N LEU A 289 -0.02 5.04 -18.21
CA LEU A 289 1.02 5.99 -17.88
C LEU A 289 2.42 5.56 -18.34
N ALA A 290 2.55 4.48 -19.11
CA ALA A 290 3.83 4.02 -19.62
C ALA A 290 4.58 5.14 -20.37
N GLY A 291 5.88 5.28 -20.13
CA GLY A 291 6.72 6.36 -20.69
C GLY A 291 6.74 7.65 -19.85
N ARG A 292 5.96 7.75 -18.75
CA ARG A 292 5.97 8.92 -17.86
C ARG A 292 6.82 8.70 -16.58
N HIS A 293 7.70 7.73 -16.60
CA HIS A 293 8.55 7.37 -15.46
C HIS A 293 7.72 7.09 -14.19
N VAL A 294 6.71 6.22 -14.34
CA VAL A 294 5.83 5.77 -13.25
C VAL A 294 5.87 4.25 -13.18
N GLU A 295 6.28 3.70 -12.06
CA GLU A 295 6.47 2.25 -11.89
C GLU A 295 5.55 1.66 -10.84
N ASP A 296 5.12 2.46 -9.85
CA ASP A 296 4.42 1.95 -8.69
C ASP A 296 3.15 2.71 -8.33
N ALA A 297 2.28 1.97 -7.65
CA ALA A 297 1.10 2.54 -7.01
C ALA A 297 0.66 1.66 -5.84
N ALA A 298 -0.06 2.25 -4.90
CA ALA A 298 -0.68 1.57 -3.79
C ALA A 298 -2.13 2.01 -3.62
N LEU A 299 -2.95 1.10 -3.08
CA LEU A 299 -4.37 1.35 -2.87
C LEU A 299 -4.85 0.71 -1.58
N LEU A 300 -5.66 1.45 -0.85
CA LEU A 300 -6.29 1.01 0.39
C LEU A 300 -7.78 1.36 0.39
N VAL A 301 -8.62 0.41 0.78
CA VAL A 301 -10.06 0.62 0.99
C VAL A 301 -10.44 0.27 2.41
N LEU A 302 -11.07 1.20 3.10
CA LEU A 302 -11.55 1.04 4.47
C LEU A 302 -13.08 1.11 4.52
N ASP A 303 -13.69 0.28 5.37
CA ASP A 303 -15.08 0.46 5.80
C ASP A 303 -15.14 1.55 6.87
N ASN A 304 -15.96 2.57 6.66
CA ASN A 304 -16.02 3.73 7.56
C ASN A 304 -16.49 3.33 8.97
N ALA A 305 -17.51 2.51 9.07
CA ALA A 305 -18.13 2.15 10.34
C ALA A 305 -17.25 1.22 11.19
N THR A 306 -16.62 0.23 10.56
CA THR A 306 -15.94 -0.84 11.28
C THR A 306 -14.42 -0.67 11.37
N GLY A 307 -13.82 0.13 10.49
CA GLY A 307 -12.37 0.24 10.32
C GLY A 307 -11.72 -1.00 9.68
N GLU A 308 -12.53 -1.91 9.12
CA GLU A 308 -12.03 -3.06 8.38
C GLU A 308 -11.34 -2.63 7.10
N VAL A 309 -10.19 -3.23 6.84
CA VAL A 309 -9.51 -3.12 5.56
C VAL A 309 -10.19 -4.07 4.58
N LEU A 310 -10.78 -3.52 3.52
CA LEU A 310 -11.52 -4.28 2.52
C LEU A 310 -10.71 -4.63 1.28
N ALA A 311 -9.69 -3.81 0.97
CA ALA A 311 -8.66 -4.08 -0.05
C ALA A 311 -7.34 -3.43 0.35
N TRP A 312 -6.23 -4.09 0.00
CA TRP A 312 -4.85 -3.64 0.25
C TRP A 312 -3.96 -4.04 -0.92
N VAL A 313 -3.53 -3.09 -1.69
CA VAL A 313 -2.58 -3.28 -2.79
C VAL A 313 -1.34 -2.48 -2.47
N GLY A 314 -0.25 -3.14 -2.13
CA GLY A 314 0.99 -2.50 -1.66
C GLY A 314 1.97 -2.13 -2.76
N SER A 315 1.83 -2.69 -3.96
CA SER A 315 2.65 -2.35 -5.12
C SER A 315 1.95 -2.72 -6.43
N SER A 316 2.50 -2.27 -7.55
CA SER A 316 2.04 -2.64 -8.90
C SER A 316 2.38 -4.08 -9.30
N GLY A 317 3.09 -4.83 -8.43
CA GLY A 317 3.52 -6.19 -8.70
C GLY A 317 4.53 -6.28 -9.85
N PRO A 318 4.21 -6.96 -10.96
CA PRO A 318 5.17 -7.17 -12.06
C PRO A 318 5.64 -5.90 -12.78
N LEU A 319 4.96 -4.77 -12.58
CA LEU A 319 5.35 -3.48 -13.16
C LEU A 319 6.38 -2.74 -12.30
N SER A 320 6.52 -3.11 -11.02
CA SER A 320 7.46 -2.51 -10.07
C SER A 320 8.81 -3.23 -10.07
N GLN A 321 9.89 -2.46 -10.02
CA GLN A 321 11.23 -2.99 -9.76
C GLN A 321 11.45 -3.30 -8.26
N ALA A 322 10.54 -2.85 -7.40
CA ALA A 322 10.56 -3.06 -5.95
C ALA A 322 9.24 -3.65 -5.45
N ALA A 323 8.73 -4.70 -6.12
CA ALA A 323 7.41 -5.30 -5.84
C ALA A 323 7.19 -5.75 -4.39
N ASP A 324 8.27 -5.99 -3.65
CA ASP A 324 8.24 -6.39 -2.25
C ASP A 324 8.05 -5.23 -1.26
N VAL A 325 8.26 -3.99 -1.70
CA VAL A 325 8.02 -2.80 -0.89
C VAL A 325 6.52 -2.56 -0.76
N ASP A 326 6.04 -2.48 0.47
CA ASP A 326 4.63 -2.16 0.75
C ASP A 326 4.43 -0.64 0.83
N ALA A 327 4.02 -0.03 -0.27
CA ALA A 327 3.78 1.41 -0.35
C ALA A 327 2.53 1.86 0.43
N VAL A 328 1.69 0.93 0.95
CA VAL A 328 0.61 1.29 1.88
C VAL A 328 1.18 1.69 3.24
N THR A 329 2.31 1.12 3.64
CA THR A 329 2.98 1.41 4.92
C THR A 329 4.21 2.30 4.78
N ALA A 330 4.80 2.41 3.59
CA ALA A 330 5.94 3.27 3.33
C ALA A 330 5.61 4.75 3.58
N LEU A 331 6.58 5.47 4.17
CA LEU A 331 6.45 6.90 4.44
C LEU A 331 6.72 7.70 3.17
N ARG A 332 5.80 8.61 2.82
CA ARG A 332 5.84 9.45 1.63
C ARG A 332 5.27 10.85 1.94
N GLN A 333 5.69 11.85 1.19
CA GLN A 333 5.18 13.20 1.36
C GLN A 333 3.72 13.31 0.85
N PRO A 334 2.75 13.63 1.71
CA PRO A 334 1.32 13.65 1.37
C PRO A 334 0.92 14.88 0.53
N GLY A 335 1.76 15.89 0.44
CA GLY A 335 1.44 17.11 -0.27
C GLY A 335 0.15 17.76 0.26
N SER A 336 -0.66 18.25 -0.66
CA SER A 336 -1.92 18.94 -0.33
C SER A 336 -2.99 18.10 0.35
N THR A 337 -2.78 16.80 0.58
CA THR A 337 -3.77 15.98 1.28
C THR A 337 -3.88 16.27 2.77
N LEU A 338 -2.95 17.04 3.37
CA LEU A 338 -3.07 17.47 4.76
C LEU A 338 -3.98 18.70 4.92
N LYS A 339 -4.23 19.48 3.86
CA LYS A 339 -5.05 20.72 3.93
C LYS A 339 -6.44 20.53 4.55
N PRO A 340 -7.21 19.46 4.29
CA PRO A 340 -8.52 19.28 4.92
C PRO A 340 -8.48 19.30 6.45
N PHE A 341 -7.44 18.74 7.05
CA PHE A 341 -7.26 18.72 8.50
C PHE A 341 -6.91 20.10 9.05
N LEU A 342 -6.11 20.87 8.33
CA LEU A 342 -5.75 22.23 8.70
C LEU A 342 -6.97 23.16 8.66
N TYR A 343 -7.71 23.16 7.56
CA TYR A 343 -8.93 23.97 7.45
C TYR A 343 -10.00 23.51 8.45
N GLY A 344 -10.12 22.18 8.66
CA GLY A 344 -11.00 21.63 9.67
C GLY A 344 -10.68 22.13 11.09
N GLN A 345 -9.40 22.16 11.46
CA GLN A 345 -8.95 22.72 12.75
C GLN A 345 -9.24 24.22 12.83
N ALA A 346 -8.89 24.99 11.80
CA ALA A 346 -9.11 26.45 11.80
C ALA A 346 -10.60 26.81 11.93
N ILE A 347 -11.50 26.02 11.28
CA ILE A 347 -12.95 26.18 11.40
C ILE A 347 -13.42 25.76 12.80
N ALA A 348 -12.95 24.64 13.35
CA ALA A 348 -13.29 24.16 14.69
C ALA A 348 -12.90 25.20 15.77
N GLU A 349 -11.73 25.82 15.62
CA GLU A 349 -11.22 26.88 16.50
C GLU A 349 -11.87 28.24 16.24
N ARG A 350 -12.81 28.36 15.30
CA ARG A 350 -13.50 29.60 14.89
C ARG A 350 -12.55 30.70 14.41
N ARG A 351 -11.38 30.34 13.90
CA ARG A 351 -10.43 31.30 13.30
C ARG A 351 -10.88 31.75 11.93
N ILE A 352 -11.52 30.88 11.18
CA ILE A 352 -12.12 31.11 9.87
C ILE A 352 -13.47 30.41 9.77
N THR A 353 -14.28 30.81 8.81
CA THR A 353 -15.47 30.12 8.31
C THR A 353 -15.22 29.68 6.88
N ALA A 354 -16.08 28.82 6.32
CA ALA A 354 -15.97 28.41 4.91
C ALA A 354 -16.07 29.61 3.92
N ALA A 355 -16.74 30.70 4.34
CA ALA A 355 -16.87 31.92 3.55
C ALA A 355 -15.78 32.97 3.82
N SER A 356 -14.93 32.80 4.84
CA SER A 356 -13.87 33.77 5.16
C SER A 356 -12.95 33.98 3.95
N LEU A 357 -12.68 35.22 3.62
CA LEU A 357 -11.79 35.59 2.53
C LEU A 357 -10.33 35.43 2.98
N LEU A 358 -9.57 34.72 2.19
CA LEU A 358 -8.15 34.50 2.34
C LEU A 358 -7.43 35.08 1.12
N GLU A 359 -6.34 35.77 1.36
CA GLU A 359 -5.57 36.39 0.30
C GLU A 359 -4.63 35.38 -0.36
N ASP A 360 -4.81 35.18 -1.65
CA ASP A 360 -3.89 34.41 -2.48
C ASP A 360 -3.02 35.36 -3.29
N SER A 361 -2.00 35.89 -2.63
CA SER A 361 -1.01 36.82 -3.19
C SER A 361 0.39 36.41 -2.74
N ALA A 362 1.42 37.05 -3.29
CA ALA A 362 2.80 36.84 -2.86
C ALA A 362 2.90 37.05 -1.34
N ALA A 363 3.26 35.97 -0.62
CA ALA A 363 3.43 35.99 0.82
C ALA A 363 4.91 35.80 1.17
N GLN A 364 5.38 36.58 2.13
CA GLN A 364 6.73 36.50 2.68
C GLN A 364 6.56 36.25 4.18
N ILE A 365 6.88 35.06 4.64
CA ILE A 365 6.68 34.66 6.03
C ILE A 365 8.04 34.52 6.68
N GLN A 366 8.30 35.34 7.69
CA GLN A 366 9.53 35.31 8.44
C GLN A 366 9.57 34.04 9.32
N THR A 367 10.63 33.26 9.21
CA THR A 367 10.88 32.05 10.01
C THR A 367 12.25 32.14 10.69
N THR A 368 12.51 31.30 11.67
CA THR A 368 13.82 31.20 12.32
C THR A 368 14.96 30.83 11.35
N GLY A 369 14.64 30.14 10.25
CA GLY A 369 15.57 29.73 9.20
C GLY A 369 15.67 30.69 8.02
N GLY A 370 14.91 31.80 8.01
CA GLY A 370 14.88 32.78 6.92
C GLY A 370 13.46 33.05 6.43
N LEU A 371 13.34 33.61 5.24
CA LEU A 371 12.06 33.98 4.64
C LEU A 371 11.46 32.81 3.87
N TYR A 372 10.27 32.36 4.27
CA TYR A 372 9.51 31.35 3.53
C TYR A 372 8.54 32.02 2.55
N ILE A 373 8.65 31.69 1.25
CA ILE A 373 7.86 32.27 0.17
C ILE A 373 7.03 31.15 -0.49
N PRO A 374 5.79 30.90 -0.04
CA PRO A 374 4.94 29.89 -0.66
C PRO A 374 4.47 30.34 -2.06
N GLN A 375 4.38 29.37 -2.98
CA GLN A 375 3.85 29.59 -4.33
C GLN A 375 2.75 28.58 -4.63
N ASN A 376 1.77 28.99 -5.47
CA ASN A 376 0.79 28.06 -6.01
C ASN A 376 1.43 27.12 -7.04
N TYR A 377 0.81 25.96 -7.27
CA TYR A 377 1.30 24.96 -8.22
C TYR A 377 1.44 25.52 -9.64
N ASP A 378 0.47 26.31 -10.10
CA ASP A 378 0.45 26.97 -11.41
C ASP A 378 1.22 28.30 -11.44
N ARG A 379 1.84 28.71 -10.31
CA ARG A 379 2.56 29.98 -10.11
C ARG A 379 1.74 31.24 -10.32
N HIS A 380 0.40 31.13 -10.37
CA HIS A 380 -0.51 32.25 -10.51
C HIS A 380 -1.28 32.46 -9.22
N PHE A 381 -1.34 33.71 -8.79
CA PHE A 381 -2.16 34.12 -7.64
C PHE A 381 -3.59 34.42 -8.08
N LYS A 382 -4.55 34.06 -7.25
CA LYS A 382 -5.99 34.20 -7.56
C LYS A 382 -6.64 35.39 -6.86
N GLY A 383 -5.83 36.18 -6.10
CA GLY A 383 -6.33 37.28 -5.30
C GLY A 383 -7.13 36.80 -4.07
N TRP A 384 -8.16 37.55 -3.71
CA TRP A 384 -9.00 37.18 -2.59
C TRP A 384 -9.97 36.05 -2.96
N VAL A 385 -9.95 34.98 -2.20
CA VAL A 385 -10.79 33.77 -2.39
C VAL A 385 -11.39 33.35 -1.05
N SER A 386 -12.58 32.75 -1.07
CA SER A 386 -13.13 32.15 0.13
C SER A 386 -12.33 30.92 0.58
N ALA A 387 -12.39 30.59 1.87
CA ALA A 387 -11.78 29.36 2.40
C ALA A 387 -12.32 28.11 1.69
N ARG A 388 -13.61 28.09 1.26
CA ARG A 388 -14.19 27.05 0.41
C ARG A 388 -13.41 26.88 -0.89
N THR A 389 -13.26 27.96 -1.63
CA THR A 389 -12.51 27.96 -2.90
C THR A 389 -11.04 27.62 -2.68
N ALA A 390 -10.41 28.17 -1.64
CA ALA A 390 -9.01 27.92 -1.31
C ALA A 390 -8.73 26.42 -1.04
N LEU A 391 -9.59 25.76 -0.26
CA LEU A 391 -9.47 24.32 0.03
C LEU A 391 -9.85 23.46 -1.18
N GLY A 392 -10.99 23.75 -1.81
CA GLY A 392 -11.49 22.99 -2.98
C GLY A 392 -10.52 23.04 -4.15
N ALA A 393 -10.03 24.22 -4.51
CA ALA A 393 -9.03 24.44 -5.55
C ALA A 393 -7.59 24.12 -5.11
N SER A 394 -7.39 23.74 -3.84
CA SER A 394 -6.08 23.33 -3.32
C SER A 394 -4.99 24.40 -3.35
N LEU A 395 -5.34 25.67 -3.23
CA LEU A 395 -4.39 26.79 -3.25
C LEU A 395 -3.37 26.67 -2.11
N ASN A 396 -2.12 27.02 -2.39
CA ASN A 396 -1.01 26.85 -1.43
C ASN A 396 -0.90 28.05 -0.48
N VAL A 397 -0.90 29.27 -1.00
CA VAL A 397 -0.70 30.47 -0.19
C VAL A 397 -1.79 30.64 0.87
N PRO A 398 -3.09 30.49 0.55
CA PRO A 398 -4.15 30.52 1.55
C PRO A 398 -4.02 29.44 2.63
N ALA A 399 -3.53 28.23 2.26
CA ALA A 399 -3.28 27.17 3.24
C ALA A 399 -2.14 27.55 4.21
N VAL A 400 -1.05 28.11 3.71
CA VAL A 400 0.04 28.57 4.57
C VAL A 400 -0.41 29.73 5.48
N ARG A 401 -1.19 30.69 4.96
CA ARG A 401 -1.80 31.77 5.79
C ARG A 401 -2.73 31.19 6.87
N THR A 402 -3.46 30.14 6.57
CA THR A 402 -4.29 29.42 7.56
C THR A 402 -3.40 28.77 8.63
N LEU A 403 -2.26 28.18 8.25
CA LEU A 403 -1.33 27.60 9.23
C LEU A 403 -0.66 28.66 10.11
N VAL A 404 -0.43 29.86 9.60
CA VAL A 404 0.04 30.98 10.43
C VAL A 404 -0.95 31.28 11.55
N MET A 405 -2.26 31.24 11.28
CA MET A 405 -3.32 31.45 12.29
C MET A 405 -3.43 30.27 13.29
N VAL A 406 -3.25 29.04 12.83
CA VAL A 406 -3.36 27.80 13.66
C VAL A 406 -2.07 27.53 14.42
N THR A 407 -0.93 27.81 13.86
CA THR A 407 0.45 27.48 14.22
C THR A 407 0.87 26.05 13.84
N PRO A 408 2.13 25.83 13.45
CA PRO A 408 2.64 24.52 13.08
C PRO A 408 2.54 23.48 14.21
N ASP A 409 2.83 23.86 15.46
CA ASP A 409 2.79 22.97 16.61
C ASP A 409 1.36 22.52 16.95
N ALA A 410 0.39 23.43 16.92
CA ALA A 410 -1.01 23.07 17.15
C ALA A 410 -1.54 22.14 16.04
N PHE A 411 -1.13 22.38 14.80
CA PHE A 411 -1.52 21.52 13.68
C PHE A 411 -0.87 20.13 13.77
N GLN A 412 0.40 20.03 14.11
CA GLN A 412 1.09 18.75 14.34
C GLN A 412 0.37 17.92 15.42
N LYS A 413 0.01 18.54 16.56
CA LYS A 413 -0.76 17.88 17.63
C LYS A 413 -2.14 17.42 17.15
N GLN A 414 -2.79 18.16 16.27
CA GLN A 414 -4.06 17.75 15.64
C GLN A 414 -3.89 16.54 14.74
N LEU A 415 -2.81 16.49 13.94
CA LEU A 415 -2.51 15.36 13.08
C LEU A 415 -2.24 14.08 13.88
N LEU A 416 -1.51 14.19 15.01
CA LEU A 416 -1.31 13.07 15.93
C LEU A 416 -2.64 12.54 16.49
N ARG A 417 -3.57 13.42 16.91
CA ARG A 417 -4.91 12.99 17.39
C ARG A 417 -5.72 12.26 16.31
N LEU A 418 -5.51 12.61 15.04
CA LEU A 418 -6.14 11.93 13.90
C LEU A 418 -5.45 10.61 13.52
N GLY A 419 -4.38 10.22 14.22
CA GLY A 419 -3.67 8.96 13.99
C GLY A 419 -2.58 9.05 12.94
N LEU A 420 -2.07 10.24 12.63
CA LEU A 420 -0.90 10.43 11.76
C LEU A 420 0.37 10.54 12.63
N PRO A 421 1.20 9.50 12.71
CA PRO A 421 2.35 9.47 13.61
C PRO A 421 3.53 10.25 13.02
N LEU A 422 3.52 11.58 13.15
CA LEU A 422 4.62 12.42 12.73
C LEU A 422 5.80 12.28 13.68
N LYS A 423 7.02 12.19 13.15
CA LYS A 423 8.24 11.97 13.93
C LYS A 423 8.72 13.21 14.65
N GLU A 424 8.64 14.36 13.98
CA GLU A 424 9.21 15.61 14.44
C GLU A 424 8.15 16.57 14.98
N SER A 425 8.58 17.63 15.67
CA SER A 425 7.71 18.68 16.19
C SER A 425 7.13 19.56 15.06
N GLY A 426 6.06 20.31 15.37
CA GLY A 426 5.50 21.27 14.44
C GLY A 426 6.51 22.33 13.99
N ASP A 427 7.35 22.79 14.90
CA ASP A 427 8.39 23.79 14.62
C ASP A 427 9.48 23.28 13.67
N TYR A 428 9.80 21.97 13.73
CA TYR A 428 10.73 21.36 12.78
C TYR A 428 10.20 21.43 11.34
N TYR A 429 8.92 21.11 11.14
CA TYR A 429 8.29 21.19 9.82
C TYR A 429 7.99 22.63 9.39
N GLY A 430 7.78 23.52 10.35
CA GLY A 430 7.44 24.91 10.09
C GLY A 430 6.17 25.07 9.25
N TYR A 431 6.09 26.16 8.50
CA TYR A 431 4.93 26.47 7.66
C TYR A 431 4.77 25.57 6.42
N SER A 432 5.83 24.84 6.03
CA SER A 432 5.76 23.86 4.95
C SER A 432 4.82 22.69 5.29
N LEU A 433 4.51 22.47 6.58
CA LEU A 433 3.55 21.46 7.04
C LEU A 433 2.16 21.65 6.42
N ALA A 434 1.74 22.91 6.12
CA ALA A 434 0.50 23.18 5.38
C ALA A 434 0.47 22.54 3.99
N LEU A 435 1.64 22.31 3.40
CA LEU A 435 1.84 21.76 2.06
C LEU A 435 2.29 20.30 2.07
N GLY A 436 2.33 19.66 3.26
CA GLY A 436 2.61 18.24 3.41
C GLY A 436 4.09 17.90 3.37
N SER A 437 4.95 18.68 4.01
CA SER A 437 6.39 18.35 4.14
C SER A 437 6.67 17.16 5.08
N ALA A 438 5.73 16.83 5.98
CA ALA A 438 5.86 15.69 6.87
C ALA A 438 5.45 14.39 6.16
N GLU A 439 6.30 13.37 6.21
CA GLU A 439 6.00 12.08 5.59
C GLU A 439 4.98 11.29 6.39
N VAL A 440 4.05 10.64 5.68
CA VAL A 440 2.99 9.79 6.22
C VAL A 440 2.81 8.54 5.37
N SER A 441 2.24 7.47 5.94
CA SER A 441 1.87 6.30 5.15
C SER A 441 0.46 6.44 4.58
N LEU A 442 0.19 5.74 3.47
CA LEU A 442 -1.16 5.67 2.88
C LEU A 442 -2.18 5.12 3.88
N LEU A 443 -1.78 4.14 4.71
CA LEU A 443 -2.61 3.57 5.75
C LEU A 443 -3.09 4.63 6.75
N HIS A 444 -2.16 5.37 7.34
CA HIS A 444 -2.50 6.38 8.33
C HIS A 444 -3.27 7.55 7.72
N LEU A 445 -2.87 7.99 6.53
CA LEU A 445 -3.55 9.07 5.83
C LEU A 445 -5.00 8.70 5.47
N THR A 446 -5.22 7.51 4.89
CA THR A 446 -6.57 7.04 4.56
C THR A 446 -7.43 6.88 5.81
N ASN A 447 -6.85 6.39 6.91
CA ASN A 447 -7.56 6.29 8.19
C ASN A 447 -7.91 7.66 8.79
N ALA A 448 -7.06 8.67 8.66
CA ALA A 448 -7.37 10.04 9.07
C ALA A 448 -8.54 10.63 8.25
N TYR A 449 -8.61 10.33 6.94
CA TYR A 449 -9.78 10.68 6.12
C TYR A 449 -11.04 9.92 6.53
N ARG A 450 -10.91 8.66 6.97
CA ARG A 450 -12.02 7.91 7.57
C ARG A 450 -12.53 8.60 8.84
N ALA A 451 -11.67 9.25 9.61
CA ALA A 451 -12.12 10.07 10.74
C ALA A 451 -12.98 11.25 10.29
N LEU A 452 -12.65 11.93 9.16
CA LEU A 452 -13.54 12.96 8.58
C LEU A 452 -14.89 12.36 8.16
N ALA A 453 -14.90 11.19 7.51
CA ALA A 453 -16.11 10.47 7.12
C ALA A 453 -17.02 10.14 8.32
N ASN A 454 -16.41 9.94 9.49
CA ASN A 454 -17.10 9.60 10.75
C ASN A 454 -17.33 10.81 11.67
N GLY A 455 -17.44 12.01 11.12
CA GLY A 455 -17.69 13.23 11.91
C GLY A 455 -16.55 13.57 12.88
N GLY A 456 -15.32 13.38 12.47
CA GLY A 456 -14.12 13.68 13.26
C GLY A 456 -13.73 12.63 14.29
N ARG A 457 -14.34 11.44 14.28
CA ARG A 457 -14.06 10.34 15.21
C ARG A 457 -13.00 9.41 14.63
N ALA A 458 -11.85 9.32 15.28
CA ALA A 458 -10.72 8.46 14.91
C ALA A 458 -10.78 7.12 15.66
N SER A 459 -10.44 6.04 14.98
CA SER A 459 -10.24 4.71 15.55
C SER A 459 -9.24 3.91 14.69
N PRO A 460 -8.56 2.89 15.23
CA PRO A 460 -7.61 2.07 14.46
C PRO A 460 -8.31 1.26 13.35
N THR A 461 -7.52 0.88 12.35
CA THR A 461 -7.90 -0.06 11.29
C THR A 461 -7.64 -1.50 11.72
N ARG A 462 -8.24 -2.47 11.03
CA ARG A 462 -8.02 -3.89 11.30
C ARG A 462 -8.05 -4.73 10.02
N LEU A 463 -7.17 -5.74 9.99
CA LEU A 463 -7.07 -6.75 8.92
C LEU A 463 -7.71 -8.09 9.28
N LEU A 464 -7.98 -8.31 10.56
CA LEU A 464 -8.62 -9.53 11.08
C LEU A 464 -10.07 -9.26 11.50
N PRO A 465 -11.00 -10.21 11.30
CA PRO A 465 -12.36 -10.12 11.83
C PRO A 465 -12.36 -9.93 13.35
N GLY A 466 -13.31 -9.16 13.87
CA GLY A 466 -13.40 -8.91 15.30
C GLY A 466 -14.36 -7.76 15.61
N LYS A 467 -14.35 -7.27 16.84
CA LYS A 467 -15.13 -6.09 17.25
C LYS A 467 -14.41 -4.81 16.83
N ALA A 468 -15.16 -3.80 16.39
CA ALA A 468 -14.60 -2.48 16.11
C ALA A 468 -14.00 -1.88 17.40
N ALA A 469 -12.83 -1.27 17.27
CA ALA A 469 -12.23 -0.55 18.38
C ALA A 469 -13.06 0.72 18.71
N PRO A 470 -13.04 1.18 19.97
CA PRO A 470 -13.69 2.43 20.35
C PRO A 470 -13.09 3.59 19.57
N ALA A 471 -13.95 4.54 19.18
CA ALA A 471 -13.53 5.74 18.46
C ALA A 471 -13.47 6.93 19.41
N THR A 472 -12.44 7.77 19.26
CA THR A 472 -12.24 9.01 20.02
C THR A 472 -12.53 10.24 19.15
N GLN A 473 -13.11 11.29 19.71
CA GLN A 473 -13.33 12.54 18.99
C GLN A 473 -11.99 13.25 18.79
N ALA A 474 -11.49 13.29 17.57
CA ALA A 474 -10.20 13.91 17.20
C ALA A 474 -10.39 15.30 16.57
N LEU A 475 -11.51 15.54 15.88
CA LEU A 475 -11.87 16.83 15.27
C LEU A 475 -13.35 17.12 15.53
N ASP A 476 -13.72 18.39 15.65
CA ASP A 476 -15.13 18.80 15.81
C ASP A 476 -15.99 18.28 14.65
N ALA A 477 -17.13 17.65 14.98
CA ALA A 477 -18.01 17.03 13.99
C ALA A 477 -18.57 18.05 12.98
N ARG A 478 -18.82 19.28 13.43
CA ARG A 478 -19.32 20.37 12.59
C ARG A 478 -18.27 20.83 11.59
N ALA A 479 -17.02 20.93 12.03
CA ALA A 479 -15.90 21.26 11.14
C ALA A 479 -15.62 20.12 10.13
N ALA A 480 -15.67 18.85 10.56
CA ALA A 480 -15.55 17.69 9.67
C ALA A 480 -16.64 17.69 8.59
N PHE A 481 -17.89 18.02 8.96
CA PHE A 481 -19.00 18.15 8.01
C PHE A 481 -18.75 19.26 6.99
N ILE A 482 -18.36 20.49 7.43
CA ILE A 482 -18.07 21.61 6.55
C ILE A 482 -16.94 21.26 5.57
N VAL A 483 -15.86 20.63 6.05
CA VAL A 483 -14.76 20.16 5.18
C VAL A 483 -15.25 19.14 4.16
N GLY A 484 -16.10 18.19 4.57
CA GLY A 484 -16.71 17.22 3.68
C GLY A 484 -17.58 17.87 2.61
N ASP A 485 -18.38 18.85 2.99
CA ASP A 485 -19.22 19.65 2.09
C ASP A 485 -18.37 20.39 1.05
N ILE A 486 -17.29 21.07 1.48
CA ILE A 486 -16.35 21.76 0.57
C ILE A 486 -15.71 20.77 -0.42
N LEU A 487 -15.23 19.61 0.06
CA LEU A 487 -14.53 18.62 -0.77
C LEU A 487 -15.48 17.80 -1.67
N SER A 488 -16.78 17.84 -1.42
CA SER A 488 -17.79 17.24 -2.30
C SER A 488 -18.27 18.18 -3.41
N ASP A 489 -17.98 19.48 -3.29
CA ASP A 489 -18.46 20.52 -4.21
C ASP A 489 -17.57 20.61 -5.47
N PRO A 490 -18.07 20.25 -6.67
CA PRO A 490 -17.31 20.39 -7.91
C PRO A 490 -16.97 21.83 -8.24
N LEU A 491 -17.84 22.78 -7.88
CA LEU A 491 -17.65 24.21 -8.17
C LEU A 491 -16.51 24.80 -7.35
N ALA A 492 -16.37 24.38 -6.09
CA ALA A 492 -15.28 24.84 -5.23
C ALA A 492 -13.89 24.48 -5.81
N ARG A 493 -13.79 23.36 -6.55
CA ARG A 493 -12.53 22.89 -7.15
C ARG A 493 -12.34 23.30 -8.63
N ALA A 494 -13.37 23.85 -9.27
CA ALA A 494 -13.36 24.12 -10.72
C ALA A 494 -12.20 25.01 -11.16
N ARG A 495 -11.76 25.98 -10.34
CA ARG A 495 -10.65 26.91 -10.68
C ARG A 495 -9.31 26.21 -10.96
N THR A 496 -9.09 25.03 -10.39
CA THR A 496 -7.83 24.26 -10.57
C THR A 496 -8.04 23.01 -11.39
N PHE A 497 -9.18 22.33 -11.23
CA PHE A 497 -9.42 20.99 -11.79
C PHE A 497 -10.42 21.00 -12.95
N GLY A 498 -11.01 22.17 -13.30
CA GLY A 498 -12.07 22.25 -14.30
C GLY A 498 -13.41 21.71 -13.78
N THR A 499 -14.45 21.86 -14.58
CA THR A 499 -15.80 21.37 -14.28
C THR A 499 -16.01 19.92 -14.66
N ASP A 500 -15.30 19.43 -15.69
CA ASP A 500 -15.31 18.04 -16.15
C ASP A 500 -14.08 17.30 -15.59
N SER A 501 -14.16 16.97 -14.31
CA SER A 501 -13.06 16.31 -13.60
C SER A 501 -13.42 14.88 -13.24
N VAL A 502 -12.46 13.95 -13.39
CA VAL A 502 -12.56 12.55 -12.92
C VAL A 502 -12.92 12.43 -11.42
N LEU A 503 -12.71 13.52 -10.66
CA LEU A 503 -13.09 13.62 -9.25
C LEU A 503 -14.59 13.85 -9.03
N ALA A 504 -15.37 14.17 -10.10
CA ALA A 504 -16.81 14.36 -10.03
C ALA A 504 -17.52 13.01 -10.22
N THR A 505 -18.03 12.44 -9.16
CA THR A 505 -18.81 11.19 -9.16
C THR A 505 -20.30 11.47 -9.30
N ARG A 506 -21.07 10.49 -9.84
CA ARG A 506 -22.54 10.57 -9.95
C ARG A 506 -23.28 10.38 -8.62
N PHE A 507 -22.56 10.16 -7.54
CA PHE A 507 -23.06 9.97 -6.18
C PHE A 507 -22.18 10.78 -5.22
N TRP A 508 -22.67 11.02 -4.01
CA TRP A 508 -21.93 11.85 -3.07
C TRP A 508 -20.57 11.24 -2.67
N THR A 509 -19.52 12.00 -2.88
CA THR A 509 -18.17 11.73 -2.39
C THR A 509 -17.47 13.02 -2.07
N ALA A 510 -16.55 12.98 -1.11
CA ALA A 510 -15.61 14.06 -0.82
C ALA A 510 -14.20 13.55 -1.09
N VAL A 511 -13.39 14.31 -1.81
CA VAL A 511 -12.07 13.86 -2.26
C VAL A 511 -11.06 14.99 -2.29
N LYS A 512 -9.81 14.66 -1.97
CA LYS A 512 -8.67 15.57 -2.05
C LYS A 512 -7.51 14.91 -2.76
N THR A 513 -6.92 15.61 -3.71
CA THR A 513 -5.68 15.23 -4.36
C THR A 513 -4.47 15.84 -3.67
N GLY A 514 -3.33 15.20 -3.79
CA GLY A 514 -2.04 15.69 -3.36
C GLY A 514 -0.98 15.41 -4.42
N THR A 515 -0.02 16.31 -4.53
CA THR A 515 1.18 16.14 -5.34
C THR A 515 2.34 16.67 -4.50
N SER A 516 3.36 15.85 -4.29
CA SER A 516 4.57 16.29 -3.58
C SER A 516 5.49 17.09 -4.50
N LYS A 517 6.56 17.64 -3.95
CA LYS A 517 7.57 18.39 -4.70
C LYS A 517 8.14 17.50 -5.82
N ASP A 518 8.33 18.08 -7.00
CA ASP A 518 8.86 17.43 -8.20
C ASP A 518 8.02 16.24 -8.70
N MET A 519 6.72 16.18 -8.36
CA MET A 519 5.80 15.11 -8.77
C MET A 519 6.27 13.70 -8.36
N ARG A 520 6.94 13.56 -7.20
CA ARG A 520 7.44 12.27 -6.72
C ARG A 520 6.33 11.38 -6.17
N ASP A 521 5.35 12.02 -5.50
CA ASP A 521 4.23 11.34 -4.88
C ASP A 521 2.93 11.97 -5.34
N ASN A 522 2.02 11.18 -5.85
CA ASN A 522 0.68 11.59 -6.25
C ASN A 522 -0.37 10.86 -5.44
N TRP A 523 -1.33 11.60 -4.95
CA TRP A 523 -2.35 11.09 -4.05
C TRP A 523 -3.76 11.45 -4.51
N ALA A 524 -4.69 10.51 -4.28
CA ALA A 524 -6.11 10.78 -4.24
C ALA A 524 -6.71 10.05 -3.04
N VAL A 525 -7.20 10.82 -2.06
CA VAL A 525 -7.84 10.25 -0.87
C VAL A 525 -9.21 10.87 -0.71
N GLY A 526 -10.22 10.02 -0.58
CA GLY A 526 -11.59 10.48 -0.47
C GLY A 526 -12.51 9.43 0.11
N TRP A 527 -13.71 9.86 0.47
CA TRP A 527 -14.69 9.00 1.12
C TRP A 527 -16.09 9.19 0.56
N SER A 528 -16.89 8.19 0.75
CA SER A 528 -18.33 8.14 0.54
C SER A 528 -19.02 7.91 1.88
N GLN A 529 -20.32 7.69 1.88
CA GLN A 529 -21.06 7.34 3.08
C GLN A 529 -20.49 6.09 3.80
N ARG A 530 -20.03 5.08 3.06
CA ARG A 530 -19.62 3.77 3.62
C ARG A 530 -18.13 3.50 3.55
N TYR A 531 -17.42 4.06 2.61
CA TYR A 531 -16.04 3.69 2.30
C TYR A 531 -15.12 4.89 2.26
N THR A 532 -13.89 4.68 2.71
CA THR A 532 -12.78 5.60 2.47
C THR A 532 -11.75 4.90 1.61
N VAL A 533 -11.35 5.54 0.52
CA VAL A 533 -10.38 5.03 -0.45
C VAL A 533 -9.19 5.96 -0.52
N GLY A 534 -8.00 5.40 -0.35
CA GLY A 534 -6.74 6.08 -0.56
C GLY A 534 -5.96 5.43 -1.69
N VAL A 535 -5.38 6.25 -2.56
CA VAL A 535 -4.50 5.84 -3.65
C VAL A 535 -3.25 6.69 -3.64
N TRP A 536 -2.12 6.04 -3.80
CA TRP A 536 -0.81 6.64 -4.05
C TRP A 536 -0.27 6.14 -5.38
N VAL A 537 0.38 7.01 -6.15
CA VAL A 537 1.11 6.69 -7.39
C VAL A 537 2.46 7.38 -7.33
N GLY A 538 3.53 6.67 -7.67
CA GLY A 538 4.89 7.18 -7.59
C GLY A 538 5.91 6.11 -7.96
N ASN A 539 7.14 6.30 -7.51
CA ASN A 539 8.23 5.33 -7.65
C ASN A 539 8.72 4.90 -6.28
N ALA A 540 8.95 3.61 -6.07
CA ALA A 540 9.47 3.08 -4.80
C ALA A 540 10.81 3.75 -4.45
N SER A 541 11.63 4.07 -5.45
CA SER A 541 12.91 4.79 -5.32
C SER A 541 12.77 6.26 -4.88
N GLY A 542 11.56 6.85 -4.97
CA GLY A 542 11.34 8.28 -4.78
C GLY A 542 11.77 9.14 -5.97
N ALA A 543 12.06 8.55 -7.13
CA ALA A 543 12.37 9.28 -8.35
C ALA A 543 11.15 10.08 -8.84
N PRO A 544 11.35 11.28 -9.45
CA PRO A 544 10.25 12.10 -9.96
C PRO A 544 9.57 11.45 -11.18
N MET A 545 8.27 11.64 -11.29
CA MET A 545 7.47 11.28 -12.45
C MET A 545 7.43 12.44 -13.46
N TRP A 546 7.06 12.16 -14.71
CA TRP A 546 7.00 13.16 -15.78
C TRP A 546 5.55 13.50 -16.10
N ASP A 547 5.15 14.75 -15.84
CA ASP A 547 3.80 15.25 -16.09
C ASP A 547 2.68 14.40 -15.48
N VAL A 548 2.91 13.85 -14.30
CA VAL A 548 1.91 13.07 -13.55
C VAL A 548 1.59 13.79 -12.25
N SER A 549 0.35 14.25 -12.12
CA SER A 549 -0.18 14.90 -10.93
C SER A 549 -1.16 13.99 -10.19
N GLY A 550 -1.58 14.38 -9.00
CA GLY A 550 -2.62 13.63 -8.28
C GLY A 550 -3.91 13.42 -9.09
N THR A 551 -4.22 14.33 -10.03
CA THR A 551 -5.40 14.23 -10.90
C THR A 551 -5.21 13.22 -12.04
N THR A 552 -4.02 13.15 -12.62
CA THR A 552 -3.75 12.25 -13.76
C THR A 552 -3.19 10.90 -13.32
N GLY A 553 -2.54 10.83 -12.16
CA GLY A 553 -1.98 9.60 -11.59
C GLY A 553 -2.96 8.84 -10.70
N ALA A 554 -3.27 9.38 -9.52
CA ALA A 554 -4.02 8.65 -8.50
C ALA A 554 -5.55 8.74 -8.64
N ALA A 555 -6.07 9.86 -9.14
CA ALA A 555 -7.52 10.11 -9.17
C ALA A 555 -8.30 9.14 -10.08
N PRO A 556 -7.83 8.72 -11.27
CA PRO A 556 -8.55 7.75 -12.09
C PRO A 556 -8.73 6.39 -11.40
N ILE A 557 -7.69 5.91 -10.70
CA ILE A 557 -7.75 4.67 -9.92
C ILE A 557 -8.76 4.82 -8.79
N TRP A 558 -8.71 5.93 -8.06
CA TRP A 558 -9.65 6.24 -6.98
C TRP A 558 -11.10 6.26 -7.48
N ALA A 559 -11.36 6.94 -8.58
CA ALA A 559 -12.70 7.06 -9.16
C ALA A 559 -13.25 5.68 -9.61
N ALA A 560 -12.44 4.86 -10.30
CA ALA A 560 -12.83 3.53 -10.72
C ALA A 560 -13.21 2.63 -9.53
N VAL A 561 -12.42 2.67 -8.44
CA VAL A 561 -12.69 1.90 -7.21
C VAL A 561 -13.96 2.41 -6.52
N MET A 562 -14.17 3.73 -6.44
CA MET A 562 -15.41 4.29 -5.89
C MET A 562 -16.64 3.87 -6.70
N HIS A 563 -16.56 3.87 -8.03
CA HIS A 563 -17.64 3.37 -8.88
C HIS A 563 -17.93 1.89 -8.67
N PHE A 564 -16.88 1.06 -8.55
CA PHE A 564 -17.02 -0.35 -8.24
C PHE A 564 -17.72 -0.58 -6.89
N LEU A 565 -17.35 0.17 -5.87
CA LEU A 565 -17.93 0.07 -4.52
C LEU A 565 -19.40 0.47 -4.48
N HIS A 566 -19.81 1.40 -5.35
CA HIS A 566 -21.16 1.97 -5.37
C HIS A 566 -22.04 1.52 -6.54
N HIS A 567 -21.63 0.47 -7.29
CA HIS A 567 -22.42 0.00 -8.44
C HIS A 567 -23.82 -0.53 -8.07
N LYS A 568 -24.01 -1.03 -6.83
CA LYS A 568 -25.31 -1.52 -6.32
C LYS A 568 -26.02 -0.55 -5.37
N HIS A 569 -25.27 0.27 -4.65
CA HIS A 569 -25.80 1.13 -3.59
C HIS A 569 -25.19 2.52 -3.70
N THR A 570 -26.00 3.49 -4.07
CA THR A 570 -25.60 4.89 -4.22
C THR A 570 -25.22 5.49 -2.86
N SER A 571 -24.12 6.25 -2.82
CA SER A 571 -23.71 7.04 -1.65
C SER A 571 -24.58 8.29 -1.51
N ARG A 572 -24.89 8.65 -0.26
CA ARG A 572 -25.66 9.85 0.10
C ARG A 572 -24.80 10.80 0.93
N ALA A 573 -25.12 12.08 0.90
CA ALA A 573 -24.50 13.07 1.77
C ALA A 573 -24.69 12.73 3.26
N PRO A 574 -23.70 13.04 4.12
CA PRO A 574 -23.82 12.81 5.54
C PRO A 574 -24.93 13.67 6.14
N GLN A 575 -25.53 13.21 7.23
CA GLN A 575 -26.49 13.99 7.98
C GLN A 575 -25.77 15.18 8.68
N MET A 576 -26.42 16.32 8.67
CA MET A 576 -25.92 17.53 9.33
C MET A 576 -25.86 17.30 10.86
N PRO A 577 -24.70 17.49 11.50
CA PRO A 577 -24.62 17.44 12.96
C PRO A 577 -25.28 18.67 13.60
N PRO A 578 -25.73 18.59 14.87
CA PRO A 578 -26.33 19.72 15.57
C PRO A 578 -25.32 20.87 15.75
N GLY A 579 -25.82 22.09 15.79
CA GLY A 579 -25.01 23.30 15.96
C GLY A 579 -24.38 23.85 14.67
N LEU A 580 -24.87 23.40 13.51
CA LEU A 580 -24.65 24.02 12.22
C LEU A 580 -25.86 24.80 11.76
N VAL A 581 -25.61 25.90 11.05
CA VAL A 581 -26.63 26.70 10.38
C VAL A 581 -26.20 26.99 8.95
N GLN A 582 -27.17 27.04 8.04
CA GLN A 582 -26.93 27.44 6.66
C GLN A 582 -27.47 28.82 6.41
N LYS A 583 -26.67 29.72 5.86
CA LYS A 583 -27.06 31.12 5.58
C LYS A 583 -26.58 31.52 4.18
N PRO A 584 -27.35 32.40 3.48
CA PRO A 584 -26.91 33.03 2.27
C PRO A 584 -25.76 33.99 2.56
N VAL A 585 -24.73 33.94 1.73
CA VAL A 585 -23.56 34.83 1.81
C VAL A 585 -23.32 35.54 0.49
N GLN A 586 -22.86 36.80 0.59
CA GLN A 586 -22.48 37.64 -0.53
C GLN A 586 -21.01 38.05 -0.39
N PHE A 587 -20.31 38.12 -1.51
CA PHE A 587 -18.92 38.53 -1.59
C PHE A 587 -18.85 39.83 -2.36
N ALA A 588 -18.50 40.91 -1.67
CA ALA A 588 -18.48 42.26 -2.24
C ALA A 588 -17.02 42.74 -2.41
N SER A 589 -16.77 43.44 -3.51
CA SER A 589 -15.56 44.24 -3.69
C SER A 589 -15.94 45.70 -3.93
N THR A 590 -15.22 46.60 -3.34
CA THR A 590 -15.39 48.04 -3.58
C THR A 590 -14.89 48.50 -4.94
N SER A 591 -14.11 47.65 -5.62
CA SER A 591 -13.45 47.97 -6.89
C SER A 591 -13.97 47.21 -8.13
N GLN A 592 -14.84 46.21 -7.93
CA GLN A 592 -15.39 45.40 -9.04
C GLN A 592 -16.91 45.30 -8.92
N ALA A 593 -17.61 45.63 -10.02
CA ALA A 593 -19.07 45.56 -10.08
C ALA A 593 -19.63 44.12 -9.91
N ASP A 594 -18.84 43.07 -10.21
CA ASP A 594 -19.27 41.68 -10.29
C ASP A 594 -18.98 40.85 -9.02
N GLY A 595 -18.49 41.46 -7.92
CA GLY A 595 -18.14 40.76 -6.70
C GLY A 595 -16.89 39.85 -6.82
N LEU A 596 -16.39 39.34 -5.71
CA LEU A 596 -15.19 38.47 -5.64
C LEU A 596 -15.52 37.02 -5.99
N GLU A 597 -16.66 36.53 -5.53
CA GLU A 597 -17.23 35.22 -5.78
C GLU A 597 -18.75 35.28 -5.90
N ALA A 598 -19.39 34.32 -6.55
CA ALA A 598 -20.83 34.23 -6.63
C ALA A 598 -21.47 34.05 -5.25
N ALA A 599 -22.63 34.70 -5.05
CA ALA A 599 -23.43 34.49 -3.85
C ALA A 599 -23.89 33.02 -3.76
N ARG A 600 -23.93 32.48 -2.54
CA ARG A 600 -24.33 31.08 -2.29
C ARG A 600 -24.84 30.90 -0.86
N ASN A 601 -25.44 29.75 -0.60
CA ASN A 601 -25.68 29.32 0.77
C ASN A 601 -24.40 28.65 1.33
N GLU A 602 -24.04 29.04 2.56
CA GLU A 602 -22.82 28.50 3.20
C GLU A 602 -23.14 27.97 4.59
N TRP A 603 -22.38 26.94 5.01
CA TRP A 603 -22.48 26.33 6.32
C TRP A 603 -21.62 27.06 7.35
N PHE A 604 -22.19 27.31 8.53
CA PHE A 604 -21.52 27.94 9.65
C PHE A 604 -21.71 27.14 10.93
N ILE A 605 -20.70 27.13 11.78
CA ILE A 605 -20.89 26.77 13.19
C ILE A 605 -21.74 27.89 13.80
N ALA A 606 -22.83 27.54 14.49
CA ALA A 606 -23.75 28.51 15.07
C ALA A 606 -23.01 29.60 15.89
N GLY A 607 -23.33 30.84 15.63
CA GLY A 607 -22.67 32.04 16.22
C GLY A 607 -21.41 32.51 15.45
N THR A 608 -21.13 31.96 14.25
CA THR A 608 -20.06 32.46 13.37
C THR A 608 -20.58 32.95 12.02
N GLU A 609 -21.89 33.04 11.86
CA GLU A 609 -22.56 33.45 10.63
C GLU A 609 -22.33 34.94 10.31
N GLN A 610 -22.00 35.20 9.07
CA GLN A 610 -21.92 36.56 8.51
C GLN A 610 -22.59 36.56 7.12
N PRO A 611 -23.52 37.48 6.84
CA PRO A 611 -24.23 37.51 5.55
C PRO A 611 -23.39 38.11 4.43
N ARG A 612 -22.37 38.89 4.75
CA ARG A 612 -21.54 39.61 3.78
C ARG A 612 -20.07 39.54 4.13
N PHE A 613 -19.27 39.16 3.16
CA PHE A 613 -17.81 39.20 3.21
C PHE A 613 -17.34 40.26 2.20
N ALA A 614 -16.79 41.35 2.69
CA ALA A 614 -16.37 42.48 1.88
C ALA A 614 -14.91 42.80 2.15
N MET A 615 -14.22 43.23 1.12
CA MET A 615 -12.91 43.88 1.25
C MET A 615 -13.11 45.38 1.26
N ASP A 616 -12.95 46.00 2.46
CA ASP A 616 -12.84 47.43 2.56
C ASP A 616 -11.42 47.83 2.14
N SER A 617 -11.28 48.48 1.00
CA SER A 617 -10.03 49.21 0.72
C SER A 617 -9.83 50.25 1.82
N GLY A 618 -8.66 50.27 2.47
CA GLY A 618 -8.34 51.19 3.53
C GLY A 618 -8.60 52.68 3.22
N ALA A 619 -8.81 53.02 1.93
CA ALA A 619 -9.26 54.30 1.45
C ALA A 619 -10.69 54.68 1.93
N ALA A 620 -11.60 53.72 2.19
CA ALA A 620 -12.95 53.98 2.67
C ALA A 620 -12.99 54.33 4.18
N ARG A 621 -12.01 53.86 4.97
CA ARG A 621 -11.92 54.12 6.40
C ARG A 621 -11.40 55.55 6.68
N ALA A 622 -10.62 56.12 5.76
CA ALA A 622 -10.18 57.51 5.84
C ALA A 622 -11.30 58.50 5.46
N ALA A 623 -12.31 58.06 4.70
CA ALA A 623 -13.44 58.89 4.28
C ALA A 623 -14.57 58.98 5.31
N SER A 624 -14.66 58.04 6.30
CA SER A 624 -15.74 58.01 7.30
C SER A 624 -15.40 58.71 8.64
N THR A 625 -14.17 59.06 8.89
CA THR A 625 -13.79 59.98 10.01
C THR A 625 -13.69 61.40 9.48
N GLY A 626 -14.85 62.05 9.39
CA GLY A 626 -14.93 63.46 9.02
C GLY A 626 -14.16 64.34 9.98
N ALA A 627 -13.03 64.81 9.54
CA ALA A 627 -12.41 66.04 10.10
C ALA A 627 -12.27 67.07 8.97
N ARG A 628 -12.97 68.18 9.16
CA ARG A 628 -12.76 69.41 8.40
C ARG A 628 -11.30 69.84 8.49
N GLY A 629 -10.72 70.14 7.35
CA GLY A 629 -9.60 71.11 7.33
C GLY A 629 -8.37 70.56 6.55
N GLN A 630 -8.10 71.28 5.49
CA GLN A 630 -6.87 71.51 4.77
C GLN A 630 -6.67 70.62 3.46
N LYS A 631 -6.92 71.35 2.39
CA LYS A 631 -6.38 71.09 1.06
C LYS A 631 -4.86 71.21 1.15
N ASP A 632 -4.18 70.06 1.10
CA ASP A 632 -2.82 70.01 0.57
C ASP A 632 -2.80 68.90 -0.55
N SER A 633 -2.55 69.40 -1.74
CA SER A 633 -2.33 68.62 -2.93
C SER A 633 -0.99 67.91 -2.80
N GLN A 634 -0.98 66.70 -2.21
CA GLN A 634 0.17 65.80 -2.31
C GLN A 634 -0.15 64.70 -3.34
N THR A 635 0.52 64.80 -4.48
CA THR A 635 0.73 63.70 -5.43
C THR A 635 1.07 62.40 -4.68
N PRO A 636 0.48 61.23 -5.02
CA PRO A 636 0.84 60.01 -4.36
C PRO A 636 2.32 59.71 -4.57
N THR A 637 3.10 59.78 -3.50
CA THR A 637 4.51 59.45 -3.48
C THR A 637 4.67 57.96 -3.88
N ALA A 638 5.41 57.72 -4.94
CA ALA A 638 5.72 56.37 -5.38
C ALA A 638 6.46 55.61 -4.27
N ARG A 639 6.03 54.36 -3.98
CA ARG A 639 6.55 53.56 -2.89
C ARG A 639 6.74 52.09 -3.31
N ILE A 640 7.82 51.46 -2.85
CA ILE A 640 8.05 50.02 -2.98
C ILE A 640 7.16 49.30 -1.97
N THR A 641 6.30 48.40 -2.46
CA THR A 641 5.38 47.60 -1.65
C THR A 641 5.91 46.20 -1.35
N ALA A 642 6.83 45.67 -2.22
CA ALA A 642 7.54 44.41 -2.00
C ALA A 642 8.87 44.37 -2.76
N PRO A 643 9.96 43.93 -2.12
CA PRO A 643 10.10 43.55 -0.71
C PRO A 643 10.13 44.76 0.21
N THR A 644 9.89 44.55 1.51
CA THR A 644 10.01 45.59 2.53
C THR A 644 11.47 45.80 2.95
N ASP A 645 11.79 46.98 3.48
CA ASP A 645 13.16 47.25 3.95
C ASP A 645 13.60 46.27 5.05
N GLY A 646 14.85 45.81 5.02
CA GLY A 646 15.39 44.82 5.94
C GLY A 646 15.03 43.34 5.63
N THR A 647 14.34 43.07 4.52
CA THR A 647 13.97 41.68 4.13
C THR A 647 15.21 40.82 3.94
N ILE A 648 15.22 39.61 4.54
CA ILE A 648 16.23 38.60 4.32
C ILE A 648 15.64 37.51 3.42
N ILE A 649 16.26 37.26 2.26
CA ILE A 649 15.87 36.21 1.30
C ILE A 649 16.84 35.06 1.39
N ALA A 650 16.35 33.88 1.69
CA ALA A 650 17.15 32.64 1.59
C ALA A 650 16.90 31.99 0.23
N LEU A 651 17.97 31.79 -0.56
CA LEU A 651 17.91 31.01 -1.78
C LEU A 651 17.86 29.52 -1.42
N ASP A 652 16.94 28.81 -2.01
CA ASP A 652 16.77 27.37 -1.83
C ASP A 652 17.85 26.64 -2.63
N PRO A 653 18.76 25.86 -2.00
CA PRO A 653 19.85 25.16 -2.68
C PRO A 653 19.33 24.09 -3.66
N ASP A 654 18.10 23.60 -3.48
CA ASP A 654 17.49 22.56 -4.31
C ASP A 654 16.78 23.14 -5.55
N ILE A 655 16.59 24.45 -5.63
CA ILE A 655 16.02 25.12 -6.80
C ILE A 655 17.16 25.72 -7.65
N PRO A 656 17.25 25.41 -8.95
CA PRO A 656 18.24 26.00 -9.80
C PRO A 656 18.23 27.54 -9.71
N PRO A 657 19.38 28.23 -9.53
CA PRO A 657 19.43 29.68 -9.31
C PRO A 657 18.69 30.50 -10.35
N ASN A 658 18.71 30.10 -11.63
CA ASN A 658 18.00 30.75 -12.73
C ASN A 658 16.47 30.68 -12.65
N ARG A 659 15.92 29.83 -11.77
CA ARG A 659 14.47 29.70 -11.55
C ARG A 659 13.98 30.40 -10.28
N GLN A 660 14.87 30.95 -9.45
CA GLN A 660 14.52 31.66 -8.22
C GLN A 660 14.41 33.18 -8.49
N ARG A 661 13.31 33.60 -9.12
CA ARG A 661 13.06 35.03 -9.41
C ARG A 661 12.19 35.65 -8.34
N LEU A 662 12.59 36.84 -7.84
CA LEU A 662 11.83 37.67 -6.94
C LEU A 662 11.00 38.67 -7.74
N THR A 663 9.71 38.79 -7.39
CA THR A 663 8.83 39.84 -7.96
C THR A 663 8.93 41.07 -7.07
N LEU A 664 9.41 42.16 -7.63
CA LEU A 664 9.39 43.50 -7.00
C LEU A 664 8.07 44.16 -7.34
N GLN A 665 7.47 44.86 -6.39
CA GLN A 665 6.21 45.58 -6.58
C GLN A 665 6.28 46.99 -6.00
N ALA A 666 5.67 47.95 -6.68
CA ALA A 666 5.59 49.35 -6.25
C ALA A 666 4.28 49.98 -6.69
N GLU A 667 3.84 50.95 -5.95
CA GLU A 667 2.74 51.87 -6.28
C GLU A 667 3.31 53.16 -6.86
N GLY A 668 2.69 53.67 -7.93
CA GLY A 668 3.07 54.89 -8.62
C GLY A 668 2.98 54.81 -10.12
N ARG A 669 3.29 55.87 -10.85
CA ARG A 669 3.27 55.95 -12.29
C ARG A 669 4.66 56.25 -12.85
N LYS A 670 4.99 55.66 -14.03
CA LYS A 670 6.29 55.85 -14.74
C LYS A 670 7.51 55.51 -13.86
N LEU A 671 7.49 54.33 -13.25
CA LEU A 671 8.49 53.87 -12.31
C LEU A 671 9.66 53.14 -13.01
N HIS A 672 10.86 53.37 -12.54
CA HIS A 672 12.08 52.71 -12.99
C HIS A 672 12.77 52.01 -11.82
N TRP A 673 12.99 50.74 -11.96
CA TRP A 673 13.67 49.90 -10.97
C TRP A 673 15.17 49.88 -11.18
N ARG A 674 15.92 50.01 -10.09
CA ARG A 674 17.37 49.85 -10.07
C ARG A 674 17.78 48.94 -8.91
N ILE A 675 18.76 48.06 -9.15
CA ILE A 675 19.38 47.20 -8.12
C ILE A 675 20.85 47.50 -8.08
N ASP A 676 21.36 47.88 -6.89
CA ASP A 676 22.74 48.26 -6.68
C ASP A 676 23.23 49.30 -7.70
N GLY A 677 22.39 50.25 -8.02
CA GLY A 677 22.64 51.31 -8.97
C GLY A 677 22.46 50.91 -10.46
N LYS A 678 22.27 49.65 -10.79
CA LYS A 678 22.06 49.17 -12.17
C LYS A 678 20.56 49.16 -12.53
N PRO A 679 20.16 49.62 -13.74
CA PRO A 679 18.78 49.57 -14.16
C PRO A 679 18.30 48.13 -14.35
N LEU A 680 17.07 47.83 -13.90
CA LEU A 680 16.47 46.50 -13.99
C LEU A 680 15.28 46.46 -14.96
N ALA A 681 14.26 47.29 -14.70
CA ALA A 681 12.99 47.27 -15.43
C ALA A 681 12.23 48.59 -15.25
N GLN A 682 11.15 48.77 -16.04
CA GLN A 682 10.17 49.88 -15.91
C GLN A 682 8.78 49.30 -15.59
N GLY A 683 8.00 50.00 -14.82
CA GLY A 683 6.64 49.62 -14.46
C GLY A 683 6.42 49.43 -12.96
N SER A 684 5.19 49.12 -12.58
CA SER A 684 4.79 48.87 -11.19
C SER A 684 5.30 47.54 -10.63
N SER A 685 5.75 46.64 -11.48
CA SER A 685 6.38 45.37 -11.06
C SER A 685 7.61 45.06 -11.89
N ALA A 686 8.58 44.34 -11.29
CA ALA A 686 9.77 43.85 -11.96
C ALA A 686 10.15 42.46 -11.45
N LEU A 687 10.72 41.63 -12.33
CA LEU A 687 11.26 40.32 -11.96
C LEU A 687 12.78 40.45 -11.84
N TRP A 688 13.31 40.08 -10.68
CA TRP A 688 14.73 40.08 -10.42
C TRP A 688 15.22 38.67 -10.04
N LEU A 689 16.38 38.29 -10.55
CA LEU A 689 17.07 37.06 -10.17
C LEU A 689 18.08 37.40 -9.05
N PRO A 690 17.77 37.09 -7.77
CA PRO A 690 18.64 37.45 -6.66
C PRO A 690 19.91 36.59 -6.62
N TRP A 691 21.02 37.19 -6.18
CA TRP A 691 22.28 36.50 -5.87
C TRP A 691 22.69 36.78 -4.43
N PRO A 692 23.50 35.94 -3.78
CA PRO A 692 23.93 36.13 -2.40
C PRO A 692 24.62 37.46 -2.17
N GLY A 693 24.24 38.20 -1.12
CA GLY A 693 24.79 39.49 -0.76
C GLY A 693 23.77 40.45 -0.21
N ARG A 694 24.22 41.69 0.12
CA ARG A 694 23.32 42.78 0.49
C ARG A 694 23.04 43.61 -0.73
N HIS A 695 21.78 43.87 -0.98
CA HIS A 695 21.29 44.57 -2.17
C HIS A 695 20.45 45.79 -1.81
N ARG A 696 20.61 46.83 -2.63
CA ARG A 696 19.86 48.08 -2.55
C ARG A 696 18.92 48.13 -3.75
N ILE A 697 17.64 48.06 -3.49
CA ILE A 697 16.57 48.16 -4.50
C ILE A 697 16.04 49.61 -4.46
N GLN A 698 16.12 50.28 -5.58
CA GLN A 698 15.69 51.69 -5.70
C GLN A 698 14.61 51.80 -6.76
N LEU A 699 13.63 52.66 -6.46
CA LEU A 699 12.59 53.11 -7.35
C LEU A 699 12.89 54.55 -7.75
N SER A 700 12.96 54.85 -9.03
CA SER A 700 13.24 56.17 -9.53
C SER A 700 12.18 56.65 -10.55
N ASP A 701 12.09 57.94 -10.75
CA ASP A 701 11.30 58.56 -11.81
C ASP A 701 12.03 58.52 -13.16
N ALA A 702 11.39 59.05 -14.24
CA ALA A 702 11.97 59.13 -15.58
C ALA A 702 13.20 60.04 -15.68
N LYS A 703 13.42 60.91 -14.68
CA LYS A 703 14.59 61.79 -14.58
C LYS A 703 15.74 61.19 -13.77
N GLY A 704 15.53 59.97 -13.22
CA GLY A 704 16.53 59.27 -12.41
C GLY A 704 16.54 59.67 -10.94
N GLN A 705 15.62 60.51 -10.47
CA GLN A 705 15.48 60.86 -9.06
C GLN A 705 14.93 59.66 -8.28
N VAL A 706 15.59 59.27 -7.20
CA VAL A 706 15.15 58.15 -6.34
C VAL A 706 13.90 58.59 -5.58
N LEU A 707 12.83 57.82 -5.75
CA LEU A 707 11.52 58.03 -5.12
C LEU A 707 11.36 57.23 -3.83
N ASP A 708 11.91 56.02 -3.83
CA ASP A 708 11.93 55.11 -2.68
C ASP A 708 13.11 54.14 -2.76
N GLU A 709 13.56 53.64 -1.60
CA GLU A 709 14.71 52.69 -1.51
C GLU A 709 14.46 51.69 -0.40
N VAL A 710 14.73 50.42 -0.66
CA VAL A 710 14.73 49.35 0.33
C VAL A 710 16.06 48.56 0.24
N ARG A 711 16.52 48.10 1.39
CA ARG A 711 17.73 47.29 1.53
C ARG A 711 17.35 45.86 1.92
N ILE A 712 17.90 44.91 1.25
CA ILE A 712 17.65 43.48 1.50
C ILE A 712 18.96 42.70 1.60
N GLU A 713 18.90 41.57 2.26
CA GLU A 713 20.01 40.61 2.32
C GLU A 713 19.59 39.30 1.69
N VAL A 714 20.34 38.83 0.69
CA VAL A 714 20.15 37.52 0.06
C VAL A 714 21.17 36.53 0.62
N ARG A 715 20.69 35.47 1.25
CA ARG A 715 21.51 34.38 1.78
C ARG A 715 21.33 33.13 0.91
N GLY A 716 22.40 32.45 0.61
CA GLY A 716 22.37 31.18 -0.15
C GLY A 716 23.69 30.47 -0.06
N ALA A 717 23.74 29.16 -0.29
CA ALA A 717 24.97 28.43 -0.48
C ALA A 717 25.64 28.97 -1.74
N GLY A 718 26.82 29.57 -1.59
CA GLY A 718 27.62 30.01 -2.73
C GLY A 718 27.88 28.83 -3.66
N VAL A 719 27.67 29.02 -4.97
CA VAL A 719 28.05 28.04 -5.98
C VAL A 719 29.58 27.81 -5.79
N LYS A 720 29.96 26.62 -5.28
CA LYS A 720 31.34 26.18 -5.35
C LYS A 720 31.68 26.11 -6.82
N THR A 721 32.52 27.05 -7.29
CA THR A 721 33.18 26.96 -8.61
C THR A 721 33.89 25.61 -8.64
N PRO A 722 33.71 24.77 -9.67
CA PRO A 722 34.48 23.55 -9.82
C PRO A 722 35.99 23.95 -9.86
N THR A 723 36.73 23.53 -8.88
CA THR A 723 38.20 23.60 -8.94
C THR A 723 38.63 22.75 -10.12
N ALA A 724 39.29 23.37 -11.08
CA ALA A 724 39.94 22.69 -12.20
C ALA A 724 40.85 21.57 -11.66
N PRO A 725 40.84 20.38 -12.26
CA PRO A 725 41.74 19.31 -11.83
C PRO A 725 43.21 19.77 -12.00
N PRO A 726 44.12 19.42 -11.07
CA PRO A 726 45.51 19.76 -11.20
C PRO A 726 46.09 19.10 -12.46
N LEU A 727 46.80 19.90 -13.25
CA LEU A 727 47.55 19.44 -14.41
C LEU A 727 48.56 18.35 -13.97
N PRO A 728 48.76 17.28 -14.74
CA PRO A 728 49.74 16.26 -14.43
C PRO A 728 51.13 16.88 -14.49
N ARG A 729 51.91 16.71 -13.43
CA ARG A 729 53.34 17.04 -13.40
C ARG A 729 54.06 16.11 -14.39
N GLN A 730 54.82 16.71 -15.29
CA GLN A 730 55.79 16.05 -16.16
C GLN A 730 56.89 15.36 -15.34
#